data_14f7d07e350e2c4d5ad4e3c2ad92e31b
#
_entry.id   14f7d07e350e2c4d5ad4e3c2ad92e31b
#
_cell.length_a   1.000
_cell.length_b   1.000
_cell.length_c   1.000
_cell.angle_alpha   90.00
_cell.angle_beta   90.00
_cell.angle_gamma   90.00
#
_symmetry.space_group_name_H-M   'P 1'
#
loop_
_entity.id
_entity.type
_entity.pdbx_description
1 polymer ?
#
loop_
_entity_poly.entity_id
_entity_poly.type
_entity_poly.pdbx_seq_one_letter_code
_entity_poly.pdbx_strand_id
1 'polypeptide(L)'
;MKMNGTRLHRIGTRLLSAMLSLVMALSVLSASIVPASAADWMEPYLEKLVSWGVMRGDSSGNLHPDRTLTRGEFVVLVNRAFGYDDTSAAIPFKDVKASDWYYDDINIGYTTGYFNGTSKTTAAPKNSVTREQAAVLLARNLVLDDEPGASLDFTDSNNLSNYSRGLIRSAITEGIVSGYGDGSFKPKQSITRGQMAVLLVKAIGTPVNKSGTQTLGGVYGNVTISTSGVTLRDTTIAGNLYITGGLGLGDVTLENVNVLGKIVVCGAGESEKGKNSVILRGVTAPTLILDNLANNVVSIRAEGSTKIGNTSIRTPSYVEDTTADGYGFTSIKVEGEAGTTLSVAGNLKEVVTVSPNSTVTVAKGSVHSLTVDEAASGSTVSVLTGAVVETLNLDTGTKVTGKGDVDKMNVNTAGTTSTVLPDTIVIRPGVNANINGQVMDTTLAAESSADPRLLAGYPKVTDLAPTSAKGLMRTNKSGTLYWAVTSVTDGSVGEADLLKPSNNARILKSGNLKAAASSTDYNAAISGLTSGGSFYFSAVLVDARDQRSPVKTISFSTPDNTTPNFATGFPYMSKITSNSGDVTVMPTKTCRLYYALLPKNATAPTAQDFKANAVSGNLGFGSRDVTKNVTDTFRVNQNALEELGSYDLYLWLTDVDGSHSSAVKKVSFSTIDGTPPIFLSGPTVNSIKETSVGMNATLNEAGTIYWVVVKEGEEYPKPMNGQTTKPELTSDAAKLQVANGMNALKSGKVSATANKDAAINLSGLTSETAYDVYYVAQDKAG
;
A
#
# COMPACT_ATOMS: atom_id res chain seq x y z
N MET A 1 -29.98 25.74 34.75
CA MET A 1 -28.54 25.94 34.87
C MET A 1 -27.86 24.83 34.03
N LYS A 2 -27.59 25.12 32.75
CA LYS A 2 -26.94 24.15 31.80
C LYS A 2 -25.44 24.43 31.83
N MET A 3 -24.67 23.55 32.38
CA MET A 3 -23.20 23.61 32.29
C MET A 3 -22.74 22.98 30.98
N ASN A 4 -21.93 23.73 30.23
CA ASN A 4 -21.40 23.35 28.91
C ASN A 4 -20.47 22.19 28.97
N GLY A 5 -20.78 21.10 28.26
CA GLY A 5 -20.01 19.84 28.15
C GLY A 5 -18.61 19.94 27.51
N THR A 6 -18.21 21.09 27.01
CA THR A 6 -16.92 21.29 26.31
C THR A 6 -15.73 21.57 27.25
N ARG A 7 -15.97 21.87 28.53
CA ARG A 7 -14.88 22.06 29.50
C ARG A 7 -14.38 20.77 30.16
N LEU A 8 -15.22 19.75 30.27
CA LEU A 8 -14.80 18.45 30.86
C LEU A 8 -13.90 17.63 29.94
N HIS A 9 -14.07 17.73 28.63
CA HIS A 9 -13.24 16.94 27.69
C HIS A 9 -11.79 17.43 27.61
N ARG A 10 -11.58 18.77 27.75
CA ARG A 10 -10.21 19.35 27.78
C ARG A 10 -9.45 19.12 29.09
N ILE A 11 -10.15 18.85 30.19
CA ILE A 11 -9.51 18.57 31.48
C ILE A 11 -9.12 17.08 31.56
N GLY A 12 -9.94 16.18 30.99
CA GLY A 12 -9.65 14.74 30.95
C GLY A 12 -8.41 14.39 30.13
N THR A 13 -8.22 15.01 28.97
CA THR A 13 -7.04 14.77 28.11
C THR A 13 -5.75 15.36 28.69
N ARG A 14 -5.81 16.48 29.41
CA ARG A 14 -4.63 17.05 30.09
C ARG A 14 -4.22 16.30 31.35
N LEU A 15 -5.16 15.69 32.07
CA LEU A 15 -4.87 14.83 33.21
C LEU A 15 -4.33 13.47 32.80
N LEU A 16 -4.78 12.90 31.67
CA LEU A 16 -4.26 11.65 31.14
C LEU A 16 -2.83 11.81 30.62
N SER A 17 -2.51 12.91 29.92
CA SER A 17 -1.16 13.20 29.46
C SER A 17 -0.19 13.51 30.62
N ALA A 18 -0.66 14.19 31.67
CA ALA A 18 0.12 14.47 32.86
C ALA A 18 0.39 13.20 33.71
N MET A 19 -0.59 12.27 33.82
CA MET A 19 -0.37 10.98 34.49
C MET A 19 0.56 10.07 33.69
N LEU A 20 0.48 10.06 32.36
CA LEU A 20 1.40 9.28 31.52
C LEU A 20 2.84 9.80 31.60
N SER A 21 3.03 11.12 31.72
CA SER A 21 4.36 11.73 31.93
C SER A 21 4.91 11.41 33.32
N LEU A 22 4.05 11.30 34.34
CA LEU A 22 4.45 11.00 35.70
C LEU A 22 4.81 9.51 35.89
N VAL A 23 4.14 8.60 35.19
CA VAL A 23 4.46 7.16 35.21
C VAL A 23 5.78 6.87 34.47
N MET A 24 6.12 7.61 33.43
CA MET A 24 7.44 7.53 32.78
C MET A 24 8.56 8.11 33.65
N ALA A 25 8.27 9.06 34.53
CA ALA A 25 9.26 9.64 35.46
C ALA A 25 9.53 8.75 36.69
N LEU A 26 8.57 7.90 37.11
CA LEU A 26 8.73 7.03 38.27
C LEU A 26 9.33 5.65 37.97
N SER A 27 9.40 5.22 36.71
CA SER A 27 10.02 3.94 36.33
C SER A 27 11.56 3.99 36.22
N VAL A 28 12.18 5.16 36.46
CA VAL A 28 13.64 5.36 36.35
C VAL A 28 14.32 5.35 37.73
N LEU A 29 13.60 5.19 38.83
CA LEU A 29 14.16 5.34 40.20
C LEU A 29 14.34 4.01 40.95
N SER A 30 14.82 2.96 40.32
CA SER A 30 15.40 1.82 41.04
C SER A 30 16.35 0.99 40.18
N ALA A 31 17.47 1.57 39.79
CA ALA A 31 18.63 0.82 39.38
C ALA A 31 19.86 1.43 40.06
N SER A 32 20.60 0.60 40.74
CA SER A 32 21.86 0.87 41.45
C SER A 32 22.79 1.74 40.60
N ILE A 33 23.31 2.80 41.21
CA ILE A 33 24.27 3.72 40.59
C ILE A 33 25.61 2.97 40.47
N VAL A 34 25.80 2.34 39.28
CA VAL A 34 27.14 2.09 38.74
C VAL A 34 27.41 3.31 37.86
N PRO A 35 28.56 3.97 37.88
CA PRO A 35 28.86 5.02 36.91
C PRO A 35 28.98 4.36 35.54
N ALA A 36 27.88 4.36 34.80
CA ALA A 36 27.86 3.94 33.40
C ALA A 36 28.82 4.84 32.63
N SER A 37 29.67 4.27 31.80
CA SER A 37 30.48 5.04 30.86
C SER A 37 29.52 5.88 29.99
N ALA A 38 29.96 7.03 29.50
CA ALA A 38 29.11 7.91 28.68
C ALA A 38 28.54 7.20 27.40
N ALA A 39 28.97 6.00 27.11
CA ALA A 39 28.53 5.15 26.01
C ALA A 39 27.36 4.20 26.37
N ASP A 40 27.20 3.76 27.63
CA ASP A 40 26.26 2.70 28.01
C ASP A 40 24.76 3.04 27.75
N TRP A 41 24.38 4.32 27.89
CA TRP A 41 22.97 4.72 27.68
C TRP A 41 22.54 4.71 26.20
N MET A 42 23.49 4.71 25.24
CA MET A 42 23.21 4.65 23.80
C MET A 42 23.13 3.22 23.29
N GLU A 43 23.69 2.26 24.01
CA GLU A 43 23.81 0.85 23.57
C GLU A 43 22.46 0.23 23.14
N PRO A 44 21.36 0.36 23.90
CA PRO A 44 20.07 -0.22 23.50
C PRO A 44 19.51 0.34 22.18
N TYR A 45 19.89 1.58 21.82
CA TYR A 45 19.50 2.21 20.58
C TYR A 45 20.37 1.74 19.40
N LEU A 46 21.64 1.55 19.65
CA LEU A 46 22.58 1.00 18.67
C LEU A 46 22.19 -0.44 18.30
N GLU A 47 21.95 -1.29 19.30
CA GLU A 47 21.50 -2.67 19.11
C GLU A 47 20.21 -2.75 18.26
N LYS A 48 19.24 -1.88 18.55
CA LYS A 48 18.02 -1.78 17.75
C LYS A 48 18.31 -1.45 16.29
N LEU A 49 19.12 -0.42 16.01
CA LEU A 49 19.44 -0.05 14.63
C LEU A 49 20.23 -1.13 13.89
N VAL A 50 21.07 -1.90 14.60
CA VAL A 50 21.77 -3.06 14.05
C VAL A 50 20.78 -4.16 13.72
N SER A 51 19.87 -4.51 14.64
CA SER A 51 18.85 -5.53 14.44
C SER A 51 17.88 -5.18 13.31
N TRP A 52 17.64 -3.88 13.06
CA TRP A 52 16.82 -3.39 11.96
C TRP A 52 17.59 -3.28 10.63
N GLY A 53 18.90 -3.55 10.62
CA GLY A 53 19.75 -3.42 9.43
C GLY A 53 20.09 -1.98 9.03
N VAL A 54 19.71 -0.99 9.84
CA VAL A 54 19.94 0.44 9.58
C VAL A 54 21.38 0.82 9.81
N MET A 55 22.00 0.35 10.91
CA MET A 55 23.37 0.63 11.25
C MET A 55 24.24 -0.62 11.17
N ARG A 56 25.47 -0.48 10.71
CA ARG A 56 26.46 -1.56 10.62
C ARG A 56 27.75 -1.11 11.27
N GLY A 57 28.46 -2.05 11.90
CA GLY A 57 29.82 -1.84 12.40
C GLY A 57 30.85 -1.82 11.27
N ASP A 58 32.11 -1.55 11.63
CA ASP A 58 33.26 -1.76 10.76
C ASP A 58 33.52 -3.25 10.50
N SER A 59 34.60 -3.61 9.81
CA SER A 59 34.99 -4.98 9.53
C SER A 59 35.19 -5.86 10.77
N SER A 60 35.38 -5.24 11.96
CA SER A 60 35.51 -5.89 13.26
C SER A 60 34.23 -5.88 14.06
N GLY A 61 33.13 -5.32 13.49
CA GLY A 61 31.83 -5.19 14.15
C GLY A 61 31.67 -3.99 15.07
N ASN A 62 32.69 -3.12 15.22
CA ASN A 62 32.64 -1.96 16.11
C ASN A 62 31.74 -0.85 15.55
N LEU A 63 30.84 -0.34 16.37
CA LEU A 63 29.86 0.70 15.99
C LEU A 63 30.40 2.12 16.14
N HIS A 64 31.47 2.34 16.92
CA HIS A 64 32.10 3.64 17.17
C HIS A 64 31.11 4.73 17.59
N PRO A 65 30.37 4.58 18.72
CA PRO A 65 29.27 5.47 19.11
C PRO A 65 29.69 6.92 19.30
N ASP A 66 30.91 7.19 19.73
CA ASP A 66 31.43 8.52 19.99
C ASP A 66 31.99 9.22 18.77
N ARG A 67 32.17 8.51 17.66
CA ARG A 67 32.66 9.11 16.41
C ARG A 67 31.59 10.01 15.79
N THR A 68 32.00 11.21 15.41
CA THR A 68 31.12 12.15 14.69
C THR A 68 30.68 11.60 13.36
N LEU A 69 29.45 11.90 12.99
CA LEU A 69 28.83 11.45 11.76
C LEU A 69 29.07 12.45 10.63
N THR A 70 29.48 11.95 9.47
CA THR A 70 29.53 12.77 8.24
C THR A 70 28.15 12.87 7.58
N ARG A 71 27.96 13.86 6.70
CA ARG A 71 26.70 14.06 5.95
C ARG A 71 26.41 12.87 5.03
N GLY A 72 27.44 12.28 4.39
CA GLY A 72 27.26 11.06 3.60
C GLY A 72 26.78 9.89 4.45
N GLU A 73 27.41 9.62 5.59
CA GLU A 73 26.98 8.57 6.51
C GLU A 73 25.58 8.82 7.08
N PHE A 74 25.25 10.07 7.35
CA PHE A 74 23.89 10.45 7.81
C PHE A 74 22.83 10.05 6.78
N VAL A 75 23.05 10.39 5.50
CA VAL A 75 22.12 10.06 4.41
C VAL A 75 21.93 8.55 4.30
N VAL A 76 23.01 7.76 4.36
CA VAL A 76 22.93 6.28 4.36
C VAL A 76 22.06 5.76 5.48
N LEU A 77 22.20 6.29 6.70
CA LEU A 77 21.39 5.87 7.84
C LEU A 77 19.91 6.23 7.66
N VAL A 78 19.61 7.42 7.13
CA VAL A 78 18.22 7.86 6.86
C VAL A 78 17.61 7.02 5.77
N ASN A 79 18.29 6.78 4.64
CA ASN A 79 17.77 5.94 3.56
C ASN A 79 17.38 4.55 4.07
N ARG A 80 18.27 3.90 4.82
CA ARG A 80 18.00 2.58 5.40
C ARG A 80 16.88 2.59 6.43
N ALA A 81 16.81 3.65 7.23
CA ALA A 81 15.80 3.80 8.28
C ALA A 81 14.38 3.94 7.71
N PHE A 82 14.25 4.70 6.61
CA PHE A 82 12.97 4.99 5.98
C PHE A 82 12.71 4.19 4.70
N GLY A 83 13.62 3.28 4.33
CA GLY A 83 13.46 2.36 3.20
C GLY A 83 13.60 3.00 1.82
N TYR A 84 14.25 4.17 1.71
CA TYR A 84 14.42 4.87 0.44
C TYR A 84 15.44 4.17 -0.46
N ASP A 85 15.11 4.02 -1.76
CA ASP A 85 15.95 3.34 -2.75
C ASP A 85 15.87 3.94 -4.18
N ASP A 86 15.05 4.97 -4.40
CA ASP A 86 14.89 5.61 -5.71
C ASP A 86 16.10 6.49 -6.07
N THR A 87 16.73 6.21 -7.22
CA THR A 87 17.88 6.93 -7.79
C THR A 87 17.54 7.59 -9.12
N SER A 88 16.27 7.80 -9.43
CA SER A 88 15.83 8.24 -10.77
C SER A 88 16.24 9.67 -11.16
N ALA A 89 16.51 10.55 -10.18
CA ALA A 89 16.95 11.92 -10.45
C ALA A 89 18.46 12.01 -10.67
N ALA A 90 18.88 12.91 -11.55
CA ALA A 90 20.29 13.26 -11.69
C ALA A 90 20.71 14.28 -10.62
N ILE A 91 21.70 13.93 -9.78
CA ILE A 91 22.18 14.83 -8.73
C ILE A 91 22.97 16.02 -9.33
N PRO A 92 22.75 17.25 -8.82
CA PRO A 92 23.47 18.45 -9.29
C PRO A 92 24.82 18.66 -8.60
N PHE A 93 25.21 17.81 -7.66
CA PHE A 93 26.35 18.03 -6.76
C PHE A 93 27.68 17.71 -7.43
N LYS A 94 28.53 18.71 -7.58
CA LYS A 94 29.86 18.60 -8.22
C LYS A 94 30.91 17.93 -7.34
N ASP A 95 30.70 17.91 -6.04
CA ASP A 95 31.59 17.33 -5.02
C ASP A 95 31.24 15.87 -4.67
N VAL A 96 30.36 15.25 -5.44
CA VAL A 96 29.94 13.82 -5.32
C VAL A 96 30.24 13.13 -6.66
N LYS A 97 31.14 12.14 -6.63
CA LYS A 97 31.52 11.36 -7.81
C LYS A 97 30.84 10.00 -7.82
N ALA A 98 30.57 9.45 -9.00
CA ALA A 98 30.00 8.12 -9.14
C ALA A 98 30.84 6.99 -8.50
N SER A 99 32.15 7.24 -8.27
CA SER A 99 33.04 6.32 -7.57
C SER A 99 33.00 6.42 -6.03
N ASP A 100 32.30 7.41 -5.50
CA ASP A 100 32.22 7.61 -4.05
C ASP A 100 31.22 6.60 -3.46
N TRP A 101 31.57 5.98 -2.34
CA TRP A 101 30.76 4.93 -1.69
C TRP A 101 29.37 5.40 -1.22
N TYR A 102 29.17 6.71 -1.09
CA TYR A 102 27.92 7.35 -0.72
C TYR A 102 27.15 7.93 -1.92
N TYR A 103 27.61 7.69 -3.17
CA TYR A 103 27.02 8.30 -4.37
C TYR A 103 25.54 7.94 -4.52
N ASP A 104 25.23 6.64 -4.49
CA ASP A 104 23.86 6.16 -4.64
C ASP A 104 22.97 6.65 -3.50
N ASP A 105 23.46 6.64 -2.26
CA ASP A 105 22.70 7.13 -1.11
C ASP A 105 22.42 8.63 -1.19
N ILE A 106 23.37 9.45 -1.63
CA ILE A 106 23.14 10.89 -1.85
C ILE A 106 22.13 11.11 -2.98
N ASN A 107 22.21 10.30 -4.05
CA ASN A 107 21.23 10.34 -5.13
C ASN A 107 19.83 9.99 -4.61
N ILE A 108 19.68 8.92 -3.85
CA ILE A 108 18.42 8.55 -3.19
C ILE A 108 17.89 9.71 -2.34
N GLY A 109 18.71 10.29 -1.48
CA GLY A 109 18.30 11.40 -0.62
C GLY A 109 17.86 12.64 -1.41
N TYR A 110 18.50 12.93 -2.53
CA TYR A 110 18.14 14.01 -3.44
C TYR A 110 16.84 13.71 -4.20
N THR A 111 16.71 12.51 -4.76
CA THR A 111 15.51 12.06 -5.48
C THR A 111 14.28 12.08 -4.58
N THR A 112 14.44 11.64 -3.32
CA THR A 112 13.36 11.66 -2.32
C THR A 112 12.98 13.07 -1.87
N GLY A 113 13.85 14.07 -2.09
CA GLY A 113 13.60 15.48 -1.77
C GLY A 113 14.01 15.92 -0.37
N TYR A 114 14.42 15.01 0.53
CA TYR A 114 14.82 15.41 1.89
C TYR A 114 16.25 15.97 1.99
N PHE A 115 17.11 15.66 1.02
CA PHE A 115 18.51 16.07 1.01
C PHE A 115 18.83 16.99 -0.19
N ASN A 116 18.94 18.29 0.07
CA ASN A 116 19.15 19.32 -0.97
C ASN A 116 20.58 19.93 -0.99
N GLY A 117 21.55 19.25 -0.33
CA GLY A 117 22.92 19.74 -0.23
C GLY A 117 23.09 20.93 0.74
N THR A 118 24.25 21.56 0.69
CA THR A 118 24.57 22.83 1.37
C THR A 118 24.42 24.03 0.43
N SER A 119 24.40 23.76 -0.87
CA SER A 119 24.08 24.69 -1.95
C SER A 119 23.46 23.91 -3.11
N LYS A 120 23.01 24.64 -4.15
CA LYS A 120 22.45 24.00 -5.37
C LYS A 120 23.40 23.00 -6.06
N THR A 121 24.71 23.09 -5.81
CA THR A 121 25.74 22.28 -6.49
C THR A 121 26.73 21.61 -5.55
N THR A 122 26.50 21.65 -4.23
CA THR A 122 27.39 21.11 -3.21
C THR A 122 26.66 20.31 -2.17
N ALA A 123 26.97 19.04 -2.02
CA ALA A 123 26.43 18.14 -0.99
C ALA A 123 27.21 18.21 0.33
N ALA A 124 28.51 18.47 0.26
CA ALA A 124 29.49 18.43 1.35
C ALA A 124 29.47 17.07 2.13
N PRO A 125 29.58 15.91 1.46
CA PRO A 125 29.35 14.59 2.08
C PRO A 125 30.35 14.24 3.19
N LYS A 126 31.56 14.80 3.13
CA LYS A 126 32.64 14.54 4.11
C LYS A 126 32.57 15.44 5.34
N ASN A 127 31.74 16.50 5.32
CA ASN A 127 31.58 17.39 6.46
C ASN A 127 30.72 16.71 7.55
N SER A 128 31.00 17.02 8.82
CA SER A 128 30.19 16.54 9.93
C SER A 128 28.80 17.16 9.92
N VAL A 129 27.80 16.39 10.35
CA VAL A 129 26.41 16.85 10.56
C VAL A 129 26.30 17.45 11.95
N THR A 130 25.71 18.65 12.05
CA THR A 130 25.40 19.24 13.36
C THR A 130 24.12 18.66 13.91
N ARG A 131 23.94 18.73 15.23
CA ARG A 131 22.75 18.27 15.93
C ARG A 131 21.47 18.97 15.43
N GLU A 132 21.55 20.28 15.16
CA GLU A 132 20.48 21.05 14.54
C GLU A 132 20.10 20.50 13.15
N GLN A 133 21.08 20.24 12.31
CA GLN A 133 20.85 19.69 10.97
C GLN A 133 20.23 18.31 11.03
N ALA A 134 20.71 17.44 11.92
CA ALA A 134 20.14 16.11 12.10
C ALA A 134 18.66 16.16 12.53
N ALA A 135 18.36 17.02 13.52
CA ALA A 135 16.99 17.19 14.00
C ALA A 135 16.05 17.72 12.92
N VAL A 136 16.47 18.73 12.16
CA VAL A 136 15.68 19.30 11.06
C VAL A 136 15.42 18.29 9.95
N LEU A 137 16.45 17.54 9.54
CA LEU A 137 16.28 16.54 8.47
C LEU A 137 15.35 15.40 8.90
N LEU A 138 15.41 14.95 10.16
CA LEU A 138 14.47 13.98 10.70
C LEU A 138 13.04 14.54 10.79
N ALA A 139 12.90 15.78 11.26
CA ALA A 139 11.59 16.43 11.32
C ALA A 139 10.92 16.54 9.94
N ARG A 140 11.70 16.85 8.90
CA ARG A 140 11.20 16.87 7.51
C ARG A 140 10.80 15.48 7.01
N ASN A 141 11.61 14.45 7.29
CA ASN A 141 11.26 13.06 6.91
C ASN A 141 9.97 12.56 7.58
N LEU A 142 9.63 13.09 8.76
CA LEU A 142 8.40 12.77 9.49
C LEU A 142 7.27 13.77 9.20
N VAL A 143 7.48 14.69 8.27
CA VAL A 143 6.48 15.71 7.89
C VAL A 143 5.97 16.46 9.12
N LEU A 144 6.88 16.85 10.02
CA LEU A 144 6.51 17.64 11.18
C LEU A 144 6.24 19.09 10.77
N ASP A 145 5.24 19.69 11.39
CA ASP A 145 4.86 21.06 11.10
C ASP A 145 5.95 22.04 11.53
N ASP A 146 6.25 23.02 10.67
CA ASP A 146 7.12 24.13 11.05
C ASP A 146 6.27 25.15 11.83
N GLU A 147 6.58 25.30 13.11
CA GLU A 147 5.91 26.28 14.00
C GLU A 147 6.71 27.60 14.01
N PRO A 148 6.47 28.52 13.05
CA PRO A 148 7.25 29.75 12.96
C PRO A 148 7.06 30.61 14.20
N GLY A 149 8.16 31.16 14.73
CA GLY A 149 8.15 31.98 15.94
C GLY A 149 8.13 31.19 17.25
N ALA A 150 8.23 29.84 17.19
CA ALA A 150 8.26 29.02 18.39
C ALA A 150 9.42 29.40 19.33
N SER A 151 9.12 29.63 20.61
CA SER A 151 10.14 29.77 21.66
C SER A 151 10.66 28.39 22.07
N LEU A 152 11.95 28.33 22.34
CA LEU A 152 12.62 27.12 22.82
C LEU A 152 13.36 27.48 24.11
N ASP A 153 13.06 26.73 25.18
CA ASP A 153 13.59 26.99 26.52
C ASP A 153 14.96 26.34 26.74
N PHE A 154 15.90 26.60 25.79
CA PHE A 154 17.29 26.18 25.94
C PHE A 154 18.19 27.37 26.26
N THR A 155 19.18 27.14 27.11
CA THR A 155 20.17 28.16 27.52
C THR A 155 20.93 28.74 26.32
N ASP A 156 21.06 27.98 25.25
CA ASP A 156 21.76 28.30 24.02
C ASP A 156 20.83 28.45 22.80
N SER A 157 19.53 28.68 23.03
CA SER A 157 18.53 28.84 21.96
C SER A 157 18.86 29.93 20.95
N ASN A 158 19.61 30.97 21.33
CA ASN A 158 20.07 32.01 20.43
C ASN A 158 21.07 31.51 19.36
N ASN A 159 21.68 30.36 19.56
CA ASN A 159 22.57 29.73 18.58
C ASN A 159 21.82 28.90 17.51
N LEU A 160 20.50 28.71 17.68
CA LEU A 160 19.67 28.06 16.68
C LEU A 160 19.45 28.96 15.46
N SER A 161 19.51 28.38 14.29
CA SER A 161 19.17 29.06 13.02
C SER A 161 17.66 29.31 12.95
N ASN A 162 17.25 30.41 12.34
CA ASN A 162 15.81 30.75 12.23
C ASN A 162 14.99 29.65 11.53
N TYR A 163 15.56 29.02 10.48
CA TYR A 163 14.91 27.98 9.69
C TYR A 163 14.67 26.67 10.46
N SER A 164 15.31 26.49 11.60
CA SER A 164 15.26 25.22 12.36
C SER A 164 14.35 25.27 13.57
N ARG A 165 14.00 26.46 14.04
CA ARG A 165 13.32 26.66 15.34
C ARG A 165 11.96 25.94 15.40
N GLY A 166 11.11 26.14 14.41
CA GLY A 166 9.78 25.52 14.36
C GLY A 166 9.86 24.00 14.26
N LEU A 167 10.68 23.47 13.35
CA LEU A 167 10.87 22.02 13.19
C LEU A 167 11.48 21.36 14.44
N ILE A 168 12.44 22.04 15.10
CA ILE A 168 13.00 21.53 16.37
C ILE A 168 11.94 21.54 17.47
N ARG A 169 11.08 22.56 17.53
CA ARG A 169 9.96 22.59 18.46
C ARG A 169 9.06 21.40 18.27
N SER A 170 8.63 21.16 17.06
CA SER A 170 7.80 20.00 16.72
C SER A 170 8.48 18.67 17.02
N ALA A 171 9.78 18.54 16.73
CA ALA A 171 10.54 17.34 17.06
C ALA A 171 10.70 17.10 18.56
N ILE A 172 10.70 18.16 19.38
CA ILE A 172 10.66 18.06 20.86
C ILE A 172 9.28 17.61 21.32
N THR A 173 8.23 18.22 20.80
CA THR A 173 6.83 17.88 21.12
C THR A 173 6.54 16.40 20.80
N GLU A 174 7.07 15.89 19.70
CA GLU A 174 6.97 14.48 19.29
C GLU A 174 7.97 13.56 20.05
N GLY A 175 8.77 14.09 20.97
CA GLY A 175 9.70 13.32 21.80
C GLY A 175 10.93 12.76 21.06
N ILE A 176 11.16 13.18 19.80
CA ILE A 176 12.26 12.70 18.95
C ILE A 176 13.60 13.26 19.44
N VAL A 177 13.63 14.55 19.75
CA VAL A 177 14.79 15.24 20.29
C VAL A 177 14.52 15.79 21.68
N SER A 178 15.56 15.94 22.49
CA SER A 178 15.50 16.61 23.80
C SER A 178 16.77 17.42 24.00
N GLY A 179 16.78 18.36 24.95
CA GLY A 179 17.97 19.04 25.41
C GLY A 179 18.87 18.14 26.26
N TYR A 180 20.02 18.67 26.62
CA TYR A 180 20.93 18.06 27.59
C TYR A 180 20.53 18.41 29.04
N GLY A 181 21.05 17.66 29.99
CA GLY A 181 20.79 17.90 31.41
C GLY A 181 21.27 19.25 31.96
N ASP A 182 22.16 19.95 31.21
CA ASP A 182 22.63 21.31 31.47
C ASP A 182 21.68 22.40 30.92
N GLY A 183 20.53 22.01 30.38
CA GLY A 183 19.55 22.92 29.79
C GLY A 183 19.90 23.40 28.39
N SER A 184 21.00 22.93 27.77
CA SER A 184 21.40 23.31 26.39
C SER A 184 20.85 22.35 25.35
N PHE A 185 20.78 22.80 24.08
CA PHE A 185 20.49 21.97 22.91
C PHE A 185 21.75 21.60 22.12
N LYS A 186 22.77 22.46 22.15
CA LYS A 186 24.04 22.36 21.43
C LYS A 186 23.87 22.29 19.90
N PRO A 187 23.17 23.23 19.28
CA PRO A 187 22.74 23.14 17.88
C PRO A 187 23.90 23.00 16.89
N LYS A 188 25.02 23.66 17.13
CA LYS A 188 26.19 23.67 16.23
C LYS A 188 27.20 22.55 16.52
N GLN A 189 26.98 21.77 17.58
CA GLN A 189 27.84 20.62 17.87
C GLN A 189 27.60 19.51 16.83
N SER A 190 28.69 18.90 16.34
CA SER A 190 28.61 17.72 15.50
C SER A 190 27.98 16.56 16.25
N ILE A 191 27.02 15.87 15.62
CA ILE A 191 26.34 14.72 16.22
C ILE A 191 27.21 13.47 16.10
N THR A 192 27.23 12.62 17.13
CA THR A 192 27.92 11.33 17.06
C THR A 192 27.01 10.22 16.53
N ARG A 193 27.60 9.09 16.14
CA ARG A 193 26.87 7.91 15.66
C ARG A 193 25.88 7.40 16.72
N GLY A 194 26.30 7.34 17.99
CA GLY A 194 25.42 6.93 19.10
C GLY A 194 24.28 7.91 19.34
N GLN A 195 24.55 9.22 19.33
CA GLN A 195 23.48 10.22 19.45
C GLN A 195 22.48 10.15 18.30
N MET A 196 22.98 9.91 17.07
CA MET A 196 22.11 9.73 15.90
C MET A 196 21.26 8.45 16.04
N ALA A 197 21.81 7.37 16.59
CA ALA A 197 21.05 6.14 16.86
C ALA A 197 19.85 6.42 17.78
N VAL A 198 20.04 7.21 18.82
CA VAL A 198 18.92 7.61 19.71
C VAL A 198 17.85 8.38 18.96
N LEU A 199 18.22 9.36 18.14
CA LEU A 199 17.27 10.15 17.37
C LEU A 199 16.50 9.29 16.36
N LEU A 200 17.19 8.41 15.62
CA LEU A 200 16.56 7.52 14.64
C LEU A 200 15.59 6.53 15.27
N VAL A 201 15.99 5.88 16.38
CA VAL A 201 15.07 4.95 17.06
C VAL A 201 13.82 5.64 17.58
N LYS A 202 13.97 6.86 18.11
CA LYS A 202 12.81 7.65 18.54
C LYS A 202 11.94 8.11 17.37
N ALA A 203 12.55 8.48 16.25
CA ALA A 203 11.85 8.87 15.04
C ALA A 203 11.05 7.70 14.42
N ILE A 204 11.70 6.54 14.28
CA ILE A 204 11.11 5.34 13.68
C ILE A 204 10.03 4.71 14.59
N GLY A 205 10.30 4.66 15.91
CA GLY A 205 9.47 3.91 16.86
C GLY A 205 9.56 2.39 16.62
N THR A 206 8.46 1.75 16.26
CA THR A 206 8.41 0.33 15.88
C THR A 206 8.47 0.21 14.36
N PRO A 207 9.53 -0.38 13.78
CA PRO A 207 9.64 -0.53 12.34
C PRO A 207 8.81 -1.70 11.81
N VAL A 208 8.16 -1.48 10.68
CA VAL A 208 7.53 -2.50 9.83
C VAL A 208 8.22 -2.42 8.47
N ASN A 209 9.29 -3.19 8.31
CA ASN A 209 10.18 -3.17 7.15
C ASN A 209 10.23 -4.50 6.39
N LYS A 210 9.23 -5.36 6.59
CA LYS A 210 9.05 -6.61 5.87
C LYS A 210 7.64 -6.68 5.32
N SER A 211 7.50 -7.11 4.06
CA SER A 211 6.21 -7.35 3.43
C SER A 211 5.42 -8.47 4.13
N GLY A 212 4.13 -8.55 3.84
CA GLY A 212 3.21 -9.53 4.41
C GLY A 212 2.40 -8.99 5.58
N THR A 213 1.64 -9.88 6.23
CA THR A 213 0.76 -9.52 7.33
C THR A 213 1.51 -9.37 8.63
N GLN A 214 1.31 -8.24 9.30
CA GLN A 214 1.90 -7.89 10.59
C GLN A 214 0.79 -7.56 11.59
N THR A 215 0.90 -8.07 12.81
CA THR A 215 0.01 -7.73 13.95
C THR A 215 0.87 -7.33 15.12
N LEU A 216 0.77 -6.07 15.54
CA LEU A 216 1.60 -5.53 16.62
C LEU A 216 0.84 -5.44 17.96
N GLY A 217 -0.50 -5.63 17.95
CA GLY A 217 -1.34 -5.43 19.12
C GLY A 217 -1.36 -3.96 19.59
N GLY A 218 -0.99 -3.69 20.83
CA GLY A 218 -0.87 -2.33 21.36
C GLY A 218 0.57 -1.81 21.29
N VAL A 219 0.79 -0.67 20.63
CA VAL A 219 2.08 0.02 20.53
C VAL A 219 1.99 1.39 21.20
N TYR A 220 2.80 1.65 22.20
CA TYR A 220 2.79 2.90 22.97
C TYR A 220 3.52 4.08 22.29
N GLY A 221 4.31 3.83 21.26
CA GLY A 221 5.06 4.85 20.51
C GLY A 221 4.61 4.94 19.07
N ASN A 222 5.50 5.46 18.22
CA ASN A 222 5.28 5.55 16.79
C ASN A 222 5.46 4.18 16.12
N VAL A 223 4.85 4.03 14.95
CA VAL A 223 5.07 2.90 14.03
C VAL A 223 5.48 3.46 12.68
N THR A 224 6.49 2.87 12.05
CA THR A 224 6.96 3.28 10.72
C THR A 224 6.92 2.10 9.75
N ILE A 225 6.11 2.22 8.70
CA ILE A 225 6.08 1.28 7.58
C ILE A 225 6.97 1.84 6.48
N SER A 226 8.03 1.11 6.12
CA SER A 226 9.06 1.54 5.17
C SER A 226 9.24 0.61 3.97
N THR A 227 8.29 -0.29 3.73
CA THR A 227 8.28 -1.21 2.58
C THR A 227 6.86 -1.46 2.10
N SER A 228 6.72 -1.79 0.82
CA SER A 228 5.46 -2.14 0.19
C SER A 228 5.00 -3.57 0.49
N GLY A 229 3.74 -3.88 0.15
CA GLY A 229 3.16 -5.21 0.35
C GLY A 229 2.90 -5.57 1.82
N VAL A 230 2.82 -4.58 2.70
CA VAL A 230 2.49 -4.76 4.13
C VAL A 230 0.98 -4.74 4.32
N THR A 231 0.47 -5.69 5.09
CA THR A 231 -0.86 -5.62 5.71
C THR A 231 -0.67 -5.50 7.22
N LEU A 232 -0.82 -4.29 7.77
CA LEU A 232 -0.84 -4.09 9.22
C LEU A 232 -2.28 -4.27 9.71
N ARG A 233 -2.49 -5.20 10.64
CA ARG A 233 -3.84 -5.52 11.13
C ARG A 233 -3.93 -5.57 12.65
N ASP A 234 -5.17 -5.40 13.15
CA ASP A 234 -5.54 -5.61 14.55
C ASP A 234 -4.56 -4.91 15.52
N THR A 235 -4.24 -3.65 15.22
CA THR A 235 -3.18 -2.90 15.90
C THR A 235 -3.71 -1.56 16.43
N THR A 236 -3.42 -1.25 17.70
CA THR A 236 -3.66 0.08 18.27
C THR A 236 -2.33 0.79 18.48
N ILE A 237 -2.20 2.00 17.94
CA ILE A 237 -0.99 2.83 17.98
C ILE A 237 -1.29 4.09 18.82
N ALA A 238 -0.65 4.22 19.98
CA ALA A 238 -0.82 5.40 20.83
C ALA A 238 -0.08 6.65 20.30
N GLY A 239 1.01 6.44 19.56
CA GLY A 239 1.73 7.49 18.82
C GLY A 239 1.21 7.70 17.42
N ASN A 240 2.11 8.05 16.51
CA ASN A 240 1.84 8.28 15.10
C ASN A 240 2.15 7.05 14.25
N LEU A 241 1.47 6.93 13.12
CA LEU A 241 1.80 5.97 12.07
C LEU A 241 2.40 6.72 10.87
N TYR A 242 3.64 6.38 10.53
CA TYR A 242 4.34 6.91 9.37
C TYR A 242 4.43 5.84 8.28
N ILE A 243 3.95 6.15 7.09
CA ILE A 243 4.07 5.35 5.88
C ILE A 243 5.01 6.11 4.95
N THR A 244 6.26 5.65 4.87
CA THR A 244 7.35 6.43 4.26
C THR A 244 7.35 6.36 2.74
N GLY A 245 8.12 7.24 2.10
CA GLY A 245 8.37 7.20 0.66
C GLY A 245 9.12 5.95 0.19
N GLY A 246 9.69 5.16 1.10
CA GLY A 246 10.29 3.85 0.80
C GLY A 246 9.31 2.80 0.25
N LEU A 247 8.00 3.07 0.27
CA LEU A 247 7.02 2.28 -0.46
C LEU A 247 7.17 2.39 -1.98
N GLY A 248 7.80 3.46 -2.47
CA GLY A 248 7.79 3.79 -3.89
C GLY A 248 6.34 3.87 -4.41
N LEU A 249 6.07 3.16 -5.51
CA LEU A 249 4.73 3.01 -6.09
C LEU A 249 3.94 1.80 -5.53
N GLY A 250 4.41 1.19 -4.45
CA GLY A 250 3.78 0.00 -3.85
C GLY A 250 2.53 0.32 -3.03
N ASP A 251 1.91 -0.72 -2.50
CA ASP A 251 0.70 -0.66 -1.69
C ASP A 251 0.94 -1.03 -0.22
N VAL A 252 0.08 -0.54 0.65
CA VAL A 252 -0.03 -0.92 2.06
C VAL A 252 -1.51 -1.03 2.42
N THR A 253 -1.86 -2.08 3.16
CA THR A 253 -3.20 -2.22 3.73
C THR A 253 -3.13 -2.06 5.25
N LEU A 254 -3.98 -1.20 5.79
CA LEU A 254 -4.25 -1.10 7.22
C LEU A 254 -5.63 -1.73 7.46
N GLU A 255 -5.70 -2.77 8.32
CA GLU A 255 -6.93 -3.51 8.59
C GLU A 255 -7.21 -3.54 10.11
N ASN A 256 -8.33 -2.94 10.54
CA ASN A 256 -8.68 -2.79 11.96
C ASN A 256 -7.56 -2.10 12.76
N VAL A 257 -7.04 -0.98 12.25
CA VAL A 257 -5.98 -0.22 12.91
C VAL A 257 -6.55 1.04 13.55
N ASN A 258 -6.26 1.22 14.83
CA ASN A 258 -6.64 2.41 15.58
C ASN A 258 -5.40 3.26 15.89
N VAL A 259 -5.31 4.47 15.34
CA VAL A 259 -4.20 5.39 15.57
C VAL A 259 -4.72 6.56 16.42
N LEU A 260 -4.15 6.72 17.62
CA LEU A 260 -4.54 7.80 18.52
C LEU A 260 -3.86 9.14 18.18
N GLY A 261 -2.68 9.06 17.55
CA GLY A 261 -1.98 10.21 16.97
C GLY A 261 -2.44 10.48 15.53
N LYS A 262 -1.51 10.80 14.64
CA LYS A 262 -1.77 11.05 13.21
C LYS A 262 -1.23 9.92 12.34
N ILE A 263 -1.84 9.74 11.17
CA ILE A 263 -1.30 8.94 10.07
C ILE A 263 -0.61 9.91 9.10
N VAL A 264 0.64 9.65 8.74
CA VAL A 264 1.39 10.41 7.74
C VAL A 264 1.76 9.48 6.60
N VAL A 265 1.38 9.82 5.38
CA VAL A 265 1.64 9.03 4.18
C VAL A 265 2.52 9.84 3.22
N CYS A 266 3.74 9.36 3.03
CA CYS A 266 4.76 10.00 2.18
C CYS A 266 5.03 9.23 0.89
N GLY A 267 4.42 8.08 0.69
CA GLY A 267 4.54 7.26 -0.51
C GLY A 267 3.34 6.37 -0.66
N ALA A 268 2.95 6.08 -1.83
CA ALA A 268 2.12 4.99 -2.33
C ALA A 268 1.43 5.36 -3.65
N GLY A 269 1.34 4.39 -4.53
CA GLY A 269 0.37 4.35 -5.60
C GLY A 269 0.75 5.07 -6.89
N GLU A 270 0.35 4.44 -7.96
CA GLU A 270 0.17 5.12 -9.24
C GLU A 270 -1.19 5.80 -9.23
N SER A 271 -1.17 7.13 -9.47
CA SER A 271 -2.32 7.99 -9.63
C SER A 271 -3.52 7.38 -10.37
N GLU A 272 -4.67 7.95 -10.17
CA GLU A 272 -5.90 7.94 -10.99
C GLU A 272 -6.67 6.61 -11.14
N LYS A 273 -6.10 5.43 -10.96
CA LYS A 273 -6.78 4.15 -11.24
C LYS A 273 -6.97 3.23 -10.05
N GLY A 274 -6.68 3.70 -8.83
CA GLY A 274 -6.87 2.89 -7.62
C GLY A 274 -5.98 1.64 -7.55
N LYS A 275 -4.91 1.58 -8.33
CA LYS A 275 -3.86 0.58 -8.23
C LYS A 275 -2.79 1.09 -7.29
N ASN A 276 -2.29 0.19 -6.43
CA ASN A 276 -1.18 0.47 -5.52
C ASN A 276 -1.47 1.66 -4.59
N SER A 277 -2.49 1.56 -3.76
CA SER A 277 -2.90 2.62 -2.84
C SER A 277 -2.62 2.23 -1.40
N VAL A 278 -2.56 3.20 -0.50
CA VAL A 278 -2.75 2.92 0.92
C VAL A 278 -4.22 2.63 1.16
N ILE A 279 -4.54 1.39 1.53
CA ILE A 279 -5.91 0.94 1.78
C ILE A 279 -6.18 1.00 3.28
N LEU A 280 -7.21 1.76 3.67
CA LEU A 280 -7.70 1.90 5.03
C LEU A 280 -8.99 1.10 5.20
N ARG A 281 -8.93 -0.04 5.88
CA ARG A 281 -10.10 -0.92 6.12
C ARG A 281 -10.37 -1.01 7.61
N GLY A 282 -11.45 -0.38 8.09
CA GLY A 282 -11.77 -0.32 9.51
C GLY A 282 -10.75 0.47 10.32
N VAL A 283 -10.17 1.51 9.73
CA VAL A 283 -9.13 2.34 10.36
C VAL A 283 -9.76 3.56 11.02
N THR A 284 -9.29 3.87 12.21
CA THR A 284 -9.67 5.12 12.90
C THR A 284 -8.44 5.97 13.18
N ALA A 285 -8.52 7.26 12.85
CA ALA A 285 -7.48 8.24 13.18
C ALA A 285 -8.08 9.66 13.25
N PRO A 286 -7.61 10.52 14.17
CA PRO A 286 -8.06 11.91 14.23
C PRO A 286 -7.53 12.74 13.04
N THR A 287 -6.35 12.41 12.52
CA THR A 287 -5.69 13.18 11.47
C THR A 287 -4.94 12.27 10.51
N LEU A 288 -5.05 12.58 9.23
CA LEU A 288 -4.29 11.99 8.14
C LEU A 288 -3.57 13.13 7.38
N ILE A 289 -2.30 12.93 7.06
CA ILE A 289 -1.51 13.87 6.26
C ILE A 289 -0.98 13.12 5.05
N LEU A 290 -1.23 13.63 3.85
CA LEU A 290 -0.63 13.16 2.60
C LEU A 290 0.42 14.17 2.16
N ASP A 291 1.68 13.80 2.25
CA ASP A 291 2.80 14.70 1.94
C ASP A 291 4.01 13.89 1.43
N ASN A 292 4.29 13.97 0.14
CA ASN A 292 5.44 13.33 -0.49
C ASN A 292 6.53 14.38 -0.76
N LEU A 293 7.69 14.22 -0.15
CA LEU A 293 8.79 15.20 -0.22
C LEU A 293 9.29 15.45 -1.65
N ALA A 294 9.14 14.49 -2.56
CA ALA A 294 9.45 14.63 -3.98
C ALA A 294 8.25 15.12 -4.81
N ASN A 295 7.14 15.49 -4.15
CA ASN A 295 5.89 15.95 -4.77
C ASN A 295 5.26 14.94 -5.75
N ASN A 296 5.50 13.64 -5.54
CA ASN A 296 4.81 12.58 -6.28
C ASN A 296 3.37 12.40 -5.77
N VAL A 297 2.53 11.81 -6.62
CA VAL A 297 1.14 11.55 -6.27
C VAL A 297 1.04 10.52 -5.16
N VAL A 298 0.18 10.79 -4.15
CA VAL A 298 -0.17 9.83 -3.10
C VAL A 298 -1.61 9.36 -3.31
N SER A 299 -1.81 8.04 -3.37
CA SER A 299 -3.13 7.43 -3.54
C SER A 299 -3.59 6.74 -2.25
N ILE A 300 -4.81 7.03 -1.81
CA ILE A 300 -5.39 6.46 -0.60
C ILE A 300 -6.86 6.08 -0.80
N ARG A 301 -7.28 4.97 -0.20
CA ARG A 301 -8.67 4.49 -0.25
C ARG A 301 -9.18 4.13 1.14
N ALA A 302 -10.37 4.63 1.47
CA ALA A 302 -11.11 4.22 2.66
C ALA A 302 -12.13 3.14 2.31
N GLU A 303 -12.16 2.07 3.10
CA GLU A 303 -13.08 0.94 2.96
C GLU A 303 -13.69 0.56 4.31
N GLY A 304 -14.82 -0.17 4.27
CA GLY A 304 -15.47 -0.73 5.45
C GLY A 304 -15.93 0.34 6.44
N SER A 305 -15.57 0.19 7.71
CA SER A 305 -15.92 1.11 8.80
C SER A 305 -14.86 2.18 9.09
N THR A 306 -14.01 2.49 8.12
CA THR A 306 -12.95 3.52 8.29
C THR A 306 -13.54 4.88 8.65
N LYS A 307 -12.89 5.56 9.60
CA LYS A 307 -13.25 6.91 10.06
C LYS A 307 -11.99 7.74 10.29
N ILE A 308 -11.75 8.66 9.40
CA ILE A 308 -10.65 9.63 9.48
C ILE A 308 -11.25 11.03 9.78
N GLY A 309 -10.71 11.69 10.75
CA GLY A 309 -11.14 13.06 11.12
C GLY A 309 -10.73 14.08 10.06
N ASN A 310 -9.62 14.77 10.28
CA ASN A 310 -9.10 15.76 9.36
C ASN A 310 -8.09 15.13 8.40
N THR A 311 -8.21 15.40 7.11
CA THR A 311 -7.25 14.99 6.10
C THR A 311 -6.59 16.22 5.47
N SER A 312 -5.27 16.32 5.60
CA SER A 312 -4.42 17.36 5.02
C SER A 312 -3.78 16.87 3.74
N ILE A 313 -4.01 17.56 2.63
CA ILE A 313 -3.43 17.27 1.32
C ILE A 313 -2.34 18.30 1.03
N ARG A 314 -1.08 17.88 1.09
CA ARG A 314 0.08 18.76 0.87
C ARG A 314 0.82 18.46 -0.43
N THR A 315 0.53 17.33 -1.06
CA THR A 315 1.12 16.86 -2.33
C THR A 315 0.00 16.45 -3.29
N PRO A 316 0.23 16.34 -4.61
CA PRO A 316 -0.75 15.76 -5.53
C PRO A 316 -1.32 14.45 -4.99
N SER A 317 -2.64 14.32 -4.95
CA SER A 317 -3.26 13.16 -4.29
C SER A 317 -4.51 12.65 -5.00
N TYR A 318 -4.73 11.33 -4.86
CA TYR A 318 -5.98 10.66 -5.20
C TYR A 318 -6.60 10.09 -3.92
N VAL A 319 -7.83 10.48 -3.61
CA VAL A 319 -8.56 10.02 -2.42
C VAL A 319 -9.86 9.36 -2.85
N GLU A 320 -10.05 8.10 -2.47
CA GLU A 320 -11.26 7.34 -2.78
C GLU A 320 -11.96 6.90 -1.49
N ASP A 321 -13.26 7.19 -1.38
CA ASP A 321 -14.11 6.72 -0.29
C ASP A 321 -15.09 5.66 -0.80
N THR A 322 -14.91 4.43 -0.35
CA THR A 322 -15.80 3.29 -0.64
C THR A 322 -16.46 2.74 0.62
N THR A 323 -16.45 3.50 1.71
CA THR A 323 -17.14 3.13 2.95
C THR A 323 -18.65 3.05 2.73
N ALA A 324 -19.32 2.18 3.46
CA ALA A 324 -20.75 1.91 3.24
C ALA A 324 -21.65 3.13 3.52
N ASP A 325 -21.28 3.97 4.48
CA ASP A 325 -21.97 5.22 4.82
C ASP A 325 -21.44 6.45 4.07
N GLY A 326 -20.37 6.27 3.26
CA GLY A 326 -19.83 7.30 2.38
C GLY A 326 -19.14 8.47 3.08
N TYR A 327 -18.69 8.30 4.31
CA TYR A 327 -18.02 9.36 5.07
C TYR A 327 -16.80 8.83 5.85
N GLY A 328 -15.98 8.02 5.19
CA GLY A 328 -14.70 7.55 5.71
C GLY A 328 -13.71 8.68 5.99
N PHE A 329 -13.80 9.78 5.22
CA PHE A 329 -13.08 11.02 5.46
C PHE A 329 -14.06 12.13 5.88
N THR A 330 -13.90 12.66 7.11
CA THR A 330 -14.81 13.67 7.64
C THR A 330 -14.62 15.03 6.97
N SER A 331 -13.36 15.47 6.82
CA SER A 331 -13.00 16.73 6.16
C SER A 331 -11.66 16.56 5.45
N ILE A 332 -11.58 17.06 4.22
CA ILE A 332 -10.36 17.05 3.40
C ILE A 332 -9.98 18.50 3.11
N LYS A 333 -8.74 18.88 3.44
CA LYS A 333 -8.21 20.21 3.19
C LYS A 333 -6.99 20.15 2.26
N VAL A 334 -7.05 20.84 1.13
CA VAL A 334 -5.90 21.04 0.23
C VAL A 334 -5.13 22.26 0.70
N GLU A 335 -3.94 22.05 1.23
CA GLU A 335 -3.09 23.11 1.83
C GLU A 335 -1.61 22.97 1.46
N GLY A 336 -1.30 22.25 0.38
CA GLY A 336 0.04 22.12 -0.16
C GLY A 336 0.54 23.39 -0.86
N GLU A 337 1.63 23.27 -1.56
CA GLU A 337 2.19 24.34 -2.38
C GLU A 337 1.22 24.78 -3.49
N ALA A 338 1.44 25.97 -4.05
CA ALA A 338 0.66 26.46 -5.17
C ALA A 338 0.68 25.46 -6.34
N GLY A 339 -0.50 25.13 -6.89
CA GLY A 339 -0.65 24.15 -7.95
C GLY A 339 -0.90 22.72 -7.47
N THR A 340 -1.02 22.47 -6.16
CA THR A 340 -1.38 21.16 -5.63
C THR A 340 -2.67 20.64 -6.22
N THR A 341 -2.70 19.36 -6.64
CA THR A 341 -3.86 18.73 -7.24
C THR A 341 -4.47 17.68 -6.32
N LEU A 342 -5.80 17.63 -6.28
CA LEU A 342 -6.56 16.61 -5.59
C LEU A 342 -7.59 16.00 -6.55
N SER A 343 -7.58 14.69 -6.71
CA SER A 343 -8.66 13.95 -7.36
C SER A 343 -9.40 13.12 -6.32
N VAL A 344 -10.73 13.22 -6.30
CA VAL A 344 -11.56 12.50 -5.33
C VAL A 344 -12.58 11.61 -6.02
N ALA A 345 -12.86 10.45 -5.41
CA ALA A 345 -13.90 9.52 -5.82
C ALA A 345 -14.67 8.99 -4.60
N GLY A 346 -15.92 8.60 -4.80
CA GLY A 346 -16.81 8.13 -3.73
C GLY A 346 -17.64 9.26 -3.13
N ASN A 347 -18.15 9.07 -1.91
CA ASN A 347 -18.99 10.06 -1.25
C ASN A 347 -18.19 10.75 -0.13
N LEU A 348 -18.05 12.03 -0.22
CA LEU A 348 -17.26 12.84 0.71
C LEU A 348 -18.12 13.91 1.36
N LYS A 349 -17.88 14.16 2.65
CA LYS A 349 -18.64 15.16 3.39
C LYS A 349 -18.17 16.58 3.07
N GLU A 350 -16.87 16.82 3.15
CA GLU A 350 -16.32 18.17 3.01
C GLU A 350 -14.95 18.14 2.33
N VAL A 351 -14.80 19.04 1.35
CA VAL A 351 -13.51 19.32 0.70
C VAL A 351 -13.30 20.84 0.70
N VAL A 352 -12.16 21.29 1.20
CA VAL A 352 -11.78 22.72 1.22
C VAL A 352 -10.43 22.87 0.57
N THR A 353 -10.24 23.78 -0.36
CA THR A 353 -8.91 24.15 -0.86
C THR A 353 -8.54 25.57 -0.42
N VAL A 354 -7.33 25.69 0.13
CA VAL A 354 -6.71 26.97 0.52
C VAL A 354 -5.41 27.24 -0.27
N SER A 355 -4.97 26.28 -1.09
CA SER A 355 -3.75 26.40 -1.91
C SER A 355 -4.04 27.18 -3.20
N PRO A 356 -3.26 28.22 -3.53
CA PRO A 356 -3.37 28.95 -4.79
C PRO A 356 -3.13 28.05 -6.00
N ASN A 357 -3.80 28.35 -7.12
CA ASN A 357 -3.67 27.62 -8.38
C ASN A 357 -3.93 26.11 -8.26
N SER A 358 -4.57 25.65 -7.20
CA SER A 358 -4.88 24.24 -7.00
C SER A 358 -5.93 23.73 -8.00
N THR A 359 -5.93 22.41 -8.23
CA THR A 359 -6.99 21.77 -9.02
C THR A 359 -7.64 20.68 -8.17
N VAL A 360 -8.95 20.83 -7.94
CA VAL A 360 -9.76 19.80 -7.28
C VAL A 360 -10.63 19.14 -8.33
N THR A 361 -10.45 17.84 -8.54
CA THR A 361 -11.23 17.02 -9.47
C THR A 361 -12.16 16.10 -8.71
N VAL A 362 -13.45 16.23 -8.89
CA VAL A 362 -14.44 15.24 -8.43
C VAL A 362 -14.64 14.26 -9.57
N ALA A 363 -13.98 13.09 -9.45
CA ALA A 363 -13.89 12.11 -10.54
C ALA A 363 -15.13 11.21 -10.60
N LYS A 364 -15.71 10.87 -9.43
CA LYS A 364 -16.87 9.98 -9.31
C LYS A 364 -17.49 10.12 -7.93
N GLY A 365 -18.82 9.86 -7.82
CA GLY A 365 -19.54 9.91 -6.55
C GLY A 365 -19.99 11.33 -6.21
N SER A 366 -20.14 11.67 -4.92
CA SER A 366 -20.66 12.97 -4.49
C SER A 366 -19.79 13.64 -3.43
N VAL A 367 -19.66 14.95 -3.52
CA VAL A 367 -19.09 15.80 -2.48
C VAL A 367 -20.21 16.68 -1.91
N HIS A 368 -20.52 16.52 -0.60
CA HIS A 368 -21.59 17.28 0.03
C HIS A 368 -21.27 18.78 0.08
N SER A 369 -20.05 19.16 0.44
CA SER A 369 -19.60 20.56 0.42
C SER A 369 -18.18 20.65 -0.13
N LEU A 370 -18.00 21.46 -1.20
CA LEU A 370 -16.69 21.81 -1.73
C LEU A 370 -16.53 23.33 -1.63
N THR A 371 -15.48 23.79 -0.96
CA THR A 371 -15.19 25.21 -0.79
C THR A 371 -13.83 25.54 -1.41
N VAL A 372 -13.82 26.55 -2.27
CA VAL A 372 -12.61 27.22 -2.75
C VAL A 372 -12.47 28.50 -1.93
N ASP A 373 -11.58 28.44 -0.95
CA ASP A 373 -11.34 29.52 0.03
C ASP A 373 -10.73 30.75 -0.64
N GLU A 374 -10.83 31.90 0.01
CA GLU A 374 -10.29 33.17 -0.49
C GLU A 374 -8.78 33.13 -0.76
N ALA A 375 -8.04 32.31 0.00
CA ALA A 375 -6.61 32.08 -0.18
C ALA A 375 -6.28 31.27 -1.45
N ALA A 376 -7.22 30.50 -1.98
CA ALA A 376 -7.01 29.59 -3.11
C ALA A 376 -7.18 30.26 -4.49
N SER A 377 -6.64 31.46 -4.66
CA SER A 377 -6.78 32.22 -5.92
C SER A 377 -6.23 31.45 -7.13
N GLY A 378 -6.90 31.57 -8.29
CA GLY A 378 -6.51 30.92 -9.55
C GLY A 378 -6.81 29.43 -9.61
N SER A 379 -7.53 28.87 -8.65
CA SER A 379 -7.84 27.46 -8.58
C SER A 379 -8.90 27.00 -9.59
N THR A 380 -8.88 25.72 -9.88
CA THR A 380 -9.81 25.04 -10.79
C THR A 380 -10.56 23.95 -10.04
N VAL A 381 -11.88 23.88 -10.24
CA VAL A 381 -12.73 22.76 -9.84
C VAL A 381 -13.19 22.03 -11.10
N SER A 382 -12.94 20.72 -11.17
CA SER A 382 -13.37 19.87 -12.29
C SER A 382 -14.36 18.83 -11.78
N VAL A 383 -15.60 18.84 -12.28
CA VAL A 383 -16.63 17.87 -11.92
C VAL A 383 -16.85 16.96 -13.13
N LEU A 384 -16.37 15.69 -13.04
CA LEU A 384 -16.43 14.79 -14.18
C LEU A 384 -17.81 14.16 -14.35
N THR A 385 -18.07 13.58 -15.52
CA THR A 385 -19.36 12.93 -15.84
C THR A 385 -19.72 11.89 -14.79
N GLY A 386 -20.91 12.01 -14.19
CA GLY A 386 -21.41 11.10 -13.15
C GLY A 386 -20.94 11.46 -11.74
N ALA A 387 -20.15 12.51 -11.58
CA ALA A 387 -19.81 13.08 -10.28
C ALA A 387 -20.76 14.23 -9.92
N VAL A 388 -20.95 14.46 -8.63
CA VAL A 388 -21.87 15.45 -8.08
C VAL A 388 -21.18 16.30 -7.03
N VAL A 389 -21.41 17.62 -7.04
CA VAL A 389 -21.10 18.52 -5.93
C VAL A 389 -22.42 19.11 -5.41
N GLU A 390 -22.84 18.73 -4.20
CA GLU A 390 -24.12 19.19 -3.65
C GLU A 390 -24.09 20.68 -3.34
N THR A 391 -22.99 21.17 -2.75
CA THR A 391 -22.79 22.62 -2.51
C THR A 391 -21.37 23.01 -2.89
N LEU A 392 -21.22 23.91 -3.85
CA LEU A 392 -19.95 24.49 -4.27
C LEU A 392 -19.89 25.96 -3.81
N ASN A 393 -18.96 26.24 -2.89
CA ASN A 393 -18.72 27.60 -2.39
C ASN A 393 -17.46 28.17 -3.04
N LEU A 394 -17.57 29.34 -3.67
CA LEU A 394 -16.49 30.00 -4.39
C LEU A 394 -16.21 31.36 -3.75
N ASP A 395 -15.26 31.41 -2.83
CA ASP A 395 -14.86 32.60 -2.09
C ASP A 395 -13.75 33.39 -2.79
N THR A 396 -13.21 32.81 -3.90
CA THR A 396 -12.27 33.48 -4.81
C THR A 396 -12.63 33.19 -6.27
N GLY A 397 -12.08 33.98 -7.21
CA GLY A 397 -12.26 33.78 -8.64
C GLY A 397 -11.76 32.41 -9.08
N THR A 398 -12.68 31.53 -9.47
CA THR A 398 -12.43 30.11 -9.71
C THR A 398 -12.88 29.68 -11.11
N LYS A 399 -12.13 28.76 -11.74
CA LYS A 399 -12.55 28.11 -12.97
C LYS A 399 -13.25 26.79 -12.64
N VAL A 400 -14.55 26.67 -12.99
CA VAL A 400 -15.30 25.41 -12.82
C VAL A 400 -15.51 24.75 -14.18
N THR A 401 -15.13 23.47 -14.30
CA THR A 401 -15.13 22.74 -15.54
C THR A 401 -15.73 21.34 -15.38
N GLY A 402 -16.04 20.67 -16.48
CA GLY A 402 -16.50 19.28 -16.49
C GLY A 402 -17.89 19.11 -17.07
N LYS A 403 -18.43 17.89 -16.92
CA LYS A 403 -19.77 17.49 -17.37
C LYS A 403 -20.57 16.79 -16.27
N GLY A 404 -20.09 16.88 -15.04
CA GLY A 404 -20.81 16.40 -13.85
C GLY A 404 -21.84 17.43 -13.37
N ASP A 405 -22.48 17.13 -12.27
CA ASP A 405 -23.58 17.92 -11.72
C ASP A 405 -23.14 18.76 -10.52
N VAL A 406 -23.70 19.95 -10.40
CA VAL A 406 -23.55 20.82 -9.23
C VAL A 406 -24.96 21.25 -8.79
N ASP A 407 -25.37 20.85 -7.56
CA ASP A 407 -26.72 21.20 -7.06
C ASP A 407 -26.83 22.69 -6.82
N LYS A 408 -25.90 23.21 -6.04
CA LYS A 408 -25.87 24.60 -5.65
C LYS A 408 -24.49 25.19 -5.81
N MET A 409 -24.39 26.31 -6.50
CA MET A 409 -23.17 27.10 -6.62
C MET A 409 -23.33 28.45 -5.96
N ASN A 410 -22.57 28.74 -4.94
CA ASN A 410 -22.50 30.05 -4.28
C ASN A 410 -21.27 30.78 -4.81
N VAL A 411 -21.46 31.90 -5.48
CA VAL A 411 -20.40 32.75 -6.01
C VAL A 411 -20.28 34.00 -5.18
N ASN A 412 -19.26 34.08 -4.33
CA ASN A 412 -19.05 35.15 -3.37
C ASN A 412 -18.10 36.23 -3.87
N THR A 413 -17.33 35.96 -4.95
CA THR A 413 -16.32 36.89 -5.50
C THR A 413 -16.34 36.86 -7.03
N ALA A 414 -15.96 37.98 -7.64
CA ALA A 414 -15.84 38.14 -9.09
C ALA A 414 -14.67 37.28 -9.65
N GLY A 415 -14.69 37.06 -10.98
CA GLY A 415 -13.66 36.28 -11.69
C GLY A 415 -13.98 34.80 -11.82
N THR A 416 -15.10 34.33 -11.34
CA THR A 416 -15.57 32.95 -11.53
C THR A 416 -16.01 32.72 -12.96
N THR A 417 -15.53 31.61 -13.54
CA THR A 417 -16.01 31.12 -14.84
C THR A 417 -16.42 29.63 -14.68
N SER A 418 -17.56 29.26 -15.27
CA SER A 418 -18.03 27.85 -15.21
C SER A 418 -18.56 27.41 -16.58
N THR A 419 -18.15 26.20 -16.98
CA THR A 419 -18.77 25.45 -18.08
C THR A 419 -19.88 24.52 -17.59
N VAL A 420 -19.99 24.33 -16.26
CA VAL A 420 -21.06 23.57 -15.61
C VAL A 420 -22.19 24.56 -15.29
N LEU A 421 -23.42 24.18 -15.64
CA LEU A 421 -24.61 24.91 -15.27
C LEU A 421 -25.19 24.26 -13.99
N PRO A 422 -25.10 24.94 -12.83
CA PRO A 422 -25.65 24.41 -11.57
C PRO A 422 -27.17 24.41 -11.56
N ASP A 423 -27.77 23.57 -10.72
CA ASP A 423 -29.22 23.57 -10.51
C ASP A 423 -29.69 24.86 -9.82
N THR A 424 -28.91 25.31 -8.87
CA THR A 424 -29.19 26.60 -8.18
C THR A 424 -27.92 27.44 -8.19
N ILE A 425 -28.05 28.67 -8.62
CA ILE A 425 -26.96 29.64 -8.63
C ILE A 425 -27.31 30.72 -7.63
N VAL A 426 -26.41 31.00 -6.71
CA VAL A 426 -26.51 32.14 -5.77
C VAL A 426 -25.29 33.01 -5.97
N ILE A 427 -25.51 34.21 -6.49
CA ILE A 427 -24.43 35.18 -6.70
C ILE A 427 -24.60 36.31 -5.68
N ARG A 428 -23.50 36.61 -4.99
CA ARG A 428 -23.47 37.71 -4.01
C ARG A 428 -23.79 39.05 -4.70
N PRO A 429 -24.60 39.93 -4.10
CA PRO A 429 -24.90 41.27 -4.64
C PRO A 429 -23.63 42.04 -5.02
N GLY A 430 -23.62 42.59 -6.24
CA GLY A 430 -22.48 43.31 -6.80
C GLY A 430 -21.37 42.45 -7.41
N VAL A 431 -21.54 41.12 -7.44
CA VAL A 431 -20.64 40.16 -8.08
C VAL A 431 -21.23 39.72 -9.41
N ASN A 432 -20.36 39.53 -10.42
CA ASN A 432 -20.69 38.94 -11.71
C ASN A 432 -19.84 37.68 -11.93
N ALA A 433 -20.43 36.64 -12.54
CA ALA A 433 -19.77 35.41 -12.92
C ALA A 433 -20.14 35.02 -14.37
N ASN A 434 -19.21 34.40 -15.08
CA ASN A 434 -19.49 33.81 -16.40
C ASN A 434 -19.87 32.35 -16.23
N ILE A 435 -21.14 32.02 -16.34
CA ILE A 435 -21.67 30.66 -16.18
C ILE A 435 -22.20 30.18 -17.53
N ASN A 436 -21.61 29.13 -18.04
CA ASN A 436 -21.93 28.51 -19.33
C ASN A 436 -21.94 29.54 -20.51
N GLY A 437 -20.96 30.46 -20.49
CA GLY A 437 -20.81 31.49 -21.50
C GLY A 437 -21.66 32.72 -21.32
N GLN A 438 -22.53 32.76 -20.29
CA GLN A 438 -23.39 33.93 -19.97
C GLN A 438 -22.89 34.66 -18.73
N VAL A 439 -22.76 35.97 -18.80
CA VAL A 439 -22.46 36.77 -17.62
C VAL A 439 -23.74 36.88 -16.79
N MET A 440 -23.69 36.38 -15.56
CA MET A 440 -24.79 36.36 -14.61
C MET A 440 -24.49 37.27 -13.43
N ASP A 441 -25.53 37.97 -12.99
CA ASP A 441 -25.60 38.69 -11.71
C ASP A 441 -26.64 37.99 -10.80
N THR A 442 -26.94 38.59 -9.67
CA THR A 442 -27.94 38.10 -8.70
C THR A 442 -29.32 37.87 -9.34
N THR A 443 -29.76 38.74 -10.27
CA THR A 443 -31.08 38.67 -10.90
C THR A 443 -31.16 37.54 -11.92
N LEU A 444 -30.22 37.47 -12.86
CA LEU A 444 -30.16 36.41 -13.87
C LEU A 444 -29.95 35.02 -13.25
N ALA A 445 -29.19 34.90 -12.16
CA ALA A 445 -29.02 33.69 -11.42
C ALA A 445 -30.36 33.15 -10.86
N ALA A 446 -31.22 34.04 -10.34
CA ALA A 446 -32.52 33.63 -9.83
C ALA A 446 -33.48 33.17 -10.94
N GLU A 447 -33.45 33.82 -12.09
CA GLU A 447 -34.27 33.48 -13.27
C GLU A 447 -33.83 32.14 -13.91
N SER A 448 -32.51 31.89 -14.03
CA SER A 448 -31.93 30.66 -14.59
C SER A 448 -32.31 29.45 -13.76
N SER A 449 -32.57 29.58 -12.48
CA SER A 449 -33.01 28.52 -11.59
C SER A 449 -34.46 28.06 -11.81
N ALA A 450 -35.18 28.63 -12.79
CA ALA A 450 -36.62 28.40 -13.02
C ALA A 450 -36.95 27.27 -14.02
N ASP A 451 -36.01 26.74 -14.81
CA ASP A 451 -36.29 25.68 -15.78
C ASP A 451 -36.54 24.33 -15.09
N PRO A 452 -37.42 23.46 -15.69
CA PRO A 452 -37.65 22.13 -15.12
C PRO A 452 -36.40 21.31 -15.13
N ARG A 453 -36.08 20.68 -14.01
CA ARG A 453 -34.94 19.80 -13.88
C ARG A 453 -35.10 18.82 -12.72
N LEU A 454 -34.44 17.67 -12.85
CA LEU A 454 -34.13 16.87 -11.69
C LEU A 454 -33.01 17.56 -10.92
N LEU A 455 -33.14 17.63 -9.59
CA LEU A 455 -32.10 18.20 -8.75
C LEU A 455 -30.83 17.37 -8.91
N ALA A 456 -29.68 18.02 -8.76
CA ALA A 456 -28.41 17.33 -8.95
C ALA A 456 -28.24 16.24 -7.87
N GLY A 457 -27.44 15.24 -8.19
CA GLY A 457 -27.41 14.02 -7.40
C GLY A 457 -28.65 13.11 -7.58
N TYR A 458 -29.59 13.49 -8.42
CA TYR A 458 -30.71 12.67 -8.82
C TYR A 458 -30.74 12.46 -10.35
N PRO A 459 -31.19 11.28 -10.77
CA PRO A 459 -31.77 10.19 -9.99
C PRO A 459 -30.73 9.44 -9.16
N LYS A 460 -31.14 8.83 -8.05
CA LYS A 460 -30.34 7.88 -7.24
C LYS A 460 -30.97 6.49 -7.29
N VAL A 461 -30.20 5.48 -6.98
CA VAL A 461 -30.73 4.13 -6.75
C VAL A 461 -30.28 3.65 -5.37
N THR A 462 -31.25 3.19 -4.58
CA THR A 462 -31.06 2.69 -3.21
C THR A 462 -31.77 1.36 -3.03
N ASP A 463 -31.73 0.81 -1.83
CA ASP A 463 -32.42 -0.44 -1.47
C ASP A 463 -32.14 -1.57 -2.46
N LEU A 464 -30.84 -1.67 -2.84
CA LEU A 464 -30.38 -2.67 -3.81
C LEU A 464 -30.56 -4.08 -3.24
N ALA A 465 -31.36 -4.88 -3.91
CA ALA A 465 -31.53 -6.30 -3.65
C ALA A 465 -31.21 -7.11 -4.93
N PRO A 466 -31.03 -8.43 -4.85
CA PRO A 466 -30.64 -9.23 -6.01
C PRO A 466 -31.53 -9.08 -7.24
N THR A 467 -32.82 -8.81 -7.05
CA THR A 467 -33.80 -8.71 -8.14
C THR A 467 -34.62 -7.42 -8.09
N SER A 468 -34.25 -6.47 -7.23
CA SER A 468 -35.00 -5.21 -7.06
C SER A 468 -34.10 -4.07 -6.64
N ALA A 469 -34.60 -2.86 -6.84
CA ALA A 469 -33.96 -1.63 -6.42
C ALA A 469 -35.03 -0.54 -6.23
N LYS A 470 -34.67 0.57 -5.68
CA LYS A 470 -35.52 1.74 -5.53
C LYS A 470 -34.86 2.94 -6.20
N GLY A 471 -35.48 3.44 -7.25
CA GLY A 471 -35.07 4.69 -7.90
C GLY A 471 -35.63 5.88 -7.12
N LEU A 472 -34.76 6.83 -6.79
CA LEU A 472 -35.13 8.09 -6.13
C LEU A 472 -34.94 9.24 -7.10
N MET A 473 -35.90 10.17 -7.15
CA MET A 473 -35.88 11.35 -7.99
C MET A 473 -36.34 12.56 -7.18
N ARG A 474 -35.67 13.68 -7.36
CA ARG A 474 -36.09 14.99 -6.84
C ARG A 474 -36.15 16.01 -7.97
N THR A 475 -37.06 16.93 -7.88
CA THR A 475 -37.30 17.96 -8.89
C THR A 475 -37.28 19.35 -8.29
N ASN A 476 -36.94 20.36 -9.10
CA ASN A 476 -37.00 21.76 -8.68
C ASN A 476 -38.42 22.37 -8.80
N LYS A 477 -39.33 21.70 -9.50
CA LYS A 477 -40.74 22.15 -9.65
C LYS A 477 -41.69 20.97 -9.85
N SER A 478 -43.00 21.26 -9.83
CA SER A 478 -44.05 20.29 -10.08
C SER A 478 -44.07 19.83 -11.54
N GLY A 479 -44.50 18.59 -11.78
CA GLY A 479 -44.60 18.00 -13.11
C GLY A 479 -44.84 16.51 -13.08
N THR A 480 -44.59 15.84 -14.20
CA THR A 480 -44.60 14.40 -14.30
C THR A 480 -43.18 13.86 -14.54
N LEU A 481 -42.70 13.04 -13.64
CA LEU A 481 -41.45 12.32 -13.78
C LEU A 481 -41.67 11.06 -14.57
N TYR A 482 -40.99 10.89 -15.68
CA TYR A 482 -40.90 9.65 -16.45
C TYR A 482 -39.55 8.99 -16.20
N TRP A 483 -39.57 7.69 -16.01
CA TRP A 483 -38.34 6.93 -15.75
C TRP A 483 -38.34 5.56 -16.45
N ALA A 484 -37.15 5.05 -16.75
CA ALA A 484 -36.94 3.72 -17.32
C ALA A 484 -35.65 3.09 -16.83
N VAL A 485 -35.63 1.75 -16.85
CA VAL A 485 -34.45 0.91 -16.58
C VAL A 485 -34.11 0.10 -17.82
N THR A 486 -32.86 0.12 -18.22
CA THR A 486 -32.31 -0.71 -19.30
C THR A 486 -31.08 -1.49 -18.82
N SER A 487 -30.69 -2.56 -19.52
CA SER A 487 -29.40 -3.19 -19.28
C SER A 487 -28.26 -2.27 -19.77
N VAL A 488 -27.10 -2.33 -19.09
CA VAL A 488 -25.90 -1.60 -19.54
C VAL A 488 -25.46 -2.04 -20.94
N THR A 489 -25.66 -3.32 -21.30
CA THR A 489 -25.37 -3.85 -22.63
C THR A 489 -26.21 -3.23 -23.73
N ASP A 490 -27.42 -2.79 -23.39
CA ASP A 490 -28.38 -2.21 -24.35
C ASP A 490 -28.29 -0.68 -24.43
N GLY A 491 -27.47 -0.07 -23.54
CA GLY A 491 -27.28 1.37 -23.44
C GLY A 491 -28.41 2.10 -22.73
N SER A 492 -28.21 3.39 -22.45
CA SER A 492 -29.23 4.29 -21.87
C SER A 492 -30.28 4.69 -22.91
N VAL A 493 -31.40 5.20 -22.43
CA VAL A 493 -32.52 5.67 -23.28
C VAL A 493 -32.60 7.18 -23.32
N GLY A 494 -33.08 7.72 -24.44
CA GLY A 494 -33.36 9.12 -24.62
C GLY A 494 -34.75 9.55 -24.16
N GLU A 495 -35.05 10.83 -24.30
CA GLU A 495 -36.31 11.45 -23.89
C GLU A 495 -37.53 10.79 -24.58
N ALA A 496 -37.47 10.58 -25.91
CA ALA A 496 -38.57 9.98 -26.65
C ALA A 496 -38.96 8.59 -26.13
N ASP A 497 -37.95 7.80 -25.73
CA ASP A 497 -38.13 6.47 -25.16
C ASP A 497 -38.75 6.54 -23.74
N LEU A 498 -38.36 7.52 -22.95
CA LEU A 498 -38.91 7.73 -21.60
C LEU A 498 -40.40 8.13 -21.63
N LEU A 499 -40.80 8.95 -22.61
CA LEU A 499 -42.17 9.38 -22.77
C LEU A 499 -43.08 8.31 -23.38
N LYS A 500 -42.52 7.39 -24.17
CA LYS A 500 -43.25 6.27 -24.82
C LYS A 500 -42.49 4.95 -24.65
N PRO A 501 -42.35 4.45 -23.43
CA PRO A 501 -41.51 3.29 -23.16
C PRO A 501 -41.94 1.99 -23.84
N SER A 502 -43.22 1.84 -24.16
CA SER A 502 -43.77 0.67 -24.85
C SER A 502 -43.19 0.49 -26.29
N ASN A 503 -42.60 1.54 -26.85
CA ASN A 503 -42.05 1.49 -28.19
C ASN A 503 -40.58 1.04 -28.25
N ASN A 504 -39.96 0.80 -27.10
CA ASN A 504 -38.55 0.41 -27.02
C ASN A 504 -38.35 -0.90 -26.25
N ALA A 505 -38.05 -1.96 -27.00
CA ALA A 505 -37.84 -3.31 -26.46
C ALA A 505 -36.62 -3.43 -25.47
N ARG A 506 -35.70 -2.44 -25.44
CA ARG A 506 -34.57 -2.42 -24.50
C ARG A 506 -34.99 -2.03 -23.08
N ILE A 507 -36.18 -1.43 -22.93
CA ILE A 507 -36.67 -1.01 -21.63
C ILE A 507 -37.18 -2.22 -20.84
N LEU A 508 -36.48 -2.53 -19.77
CA LEU A 508 -36.84 -3.63 -18.88
C LEU A 508 -37.98 -3.23 -17.92
N LYS A 509 -37.94 -2.00 -17.42
CA LYS A 509 -38.91 -1.41 -16.50
C LYS A 509 -39.08 0.06 -16.80
N SER A 510 -40.27 0.59 -16.60
CA SER A 510 -40.57 2.02 -16.75
C SER A 510 -41.78 2.42 -15.92
N GLY A 511 -41.98 3.70 -15.76
CA GLY A 511 -43.13 4.26 -15.09
C GLY A 511 -43.15 5.77 -15.11
N ASN A 512 -44.18 6.35 -14.52
CA ASN A 512 -44.26 7.78 -14.27
C ASN A 512 -44.77 8.07 -12.88
N LEU A 513 -44.46 9.24 -12.37
CA LEU A 513 -44.84 9.71 -11.03
C LEU A 513 -45.16 11.20 -11.12
N LYS A 514 -46.23 11.65 -10.47
CA LYS A 514 -46.54 13.10 -10.37
C LYS A 514 -45.70 13.68 -9.25
N ALA A 515 -44.90 14.67 -9.60
CA ALA A 515 -44.11 15.46 -8.67
C ALA A 515 -44.88 16.72 -8.32
N ALA A 516 -45.16 16.96 -7.04
CA ALA A 516 -45.96 18.07 -6.59
C ALA A 516 -45.12 19.36 -6.30
N ALA A 517 -43.90 19.21 -5.82
CA ALA A 517 -43.02 20.34 -5.51
C ALA A 517 -41.56 19.84 -5.22
N SER A 518 -40.64 20.80 -5.15
CA SER A 518 -39.24 20.58 -4.79
C SER A 518 -39.05 19.99 -3.39
N SER A 519 -37.92 19.35 -3.18
CA SER A 519 -37.42 18.81 -1.91
C SER A 519 -38.03 17.49 -1.36
N THR A 520 -38.89 16.83 -2.09
CA THR A 520 -39.42 15.50 -1.72
C THR A 520 -38.85 14.41 -2.63
N ASP A 521 -38.47 13.26 -2.06
CA ASP A 521 -38.04 12.10 -2.83
C ASP A 521 -39.25 11.38 -3.45
N TYR A 522 -39.24 11.26 -4.77
CA TYR A 522 -40.20 10.46 -5.53
C TYR A 522 -39.60 9.09 -5.80
N ASN A 523 -40.33 8.05 -5.38
CA ASN A 523 -39.83 6.68 -5.34
C ASN A 523 -40.35 5.84 -6.51
N ALA A 524 -39.47 5.33 -7.32
CA ALA A 524 -39.75 4.32 -8.34
C ALA A 524 -39.39 2.92 -7.79
N ALA A 525 -40.38 2.06 -7.58
CA ALA A 525 -40.14 0.67 -7.22
C ALA A 525 -39.70 -0.11 -8.49
N ILE A 526 -38.52 -0.69 -8.45
CA ILE A 526 -37.92 -1.45 -9.55
C ILE A 526 -37.83 -2.90 -9.09
N SER A 527 -38.47 -3.83 -9.81
CA SER A 527 -38.47 -5.26 -9.50
C SER A 527 -38.30 -6.12 -10.73
N GLY A 528 -37.92 -7.39 -10.56
CA GLY A 528 -37.70 -8.34 -11.65
C GLY A 528 -36.43 -8.05 -12.45
N LEU A 529 -35.42 -7.53 -11.78
CA LEU A 529 -34.06 -7.38 -12.30
C LEU A 529 -33.31 -8.72 -12.22
N THR A 530 -32.25 -8.85 -13.01
CA THR A 530 -31.35 -10.01 -12.93
C THR A 530 -30.38 -9.81 -11.76
N SER A 531 -30.19 -10.84 -10.94
CA SER A 531 -29.16 -10.84 -9.89
C SER A 531 -27.77 -10.69 -10.50
N GLY A 532 -26.95 -9.81 -9.91
CA GLY A 532 -25.61 -9.48 -10.44
C GLY A 532 -25.63 -8.73 -11.78
N GLY A 533 -26.79 -8.23 -12.20
CA GLY A 533 -26.95 -7.45 -13.43
C GLY A 533 -26.52 -6.00 -13.25
N SER A 534 -26.08 -5.39 -14.35
CA SER A 534 -25.77 -3.95 -14.43
C SER A 534 -26.78 -3.23 -15.30
N PHE A 535 -27.28 -2.10 -14.83
CA PHE A 535 -28.42 -1.39 -15.39
C PHE A 535 -28.16 0.12 -15.45
N TYR A 536 -28.90 0.78 -16.35
CA TYR A 536 -29.10 2.23 -16.33
C TYR A 536 -30.47 2.57 -15.78
N PHE A 537 -30.55 3.57 -14.95
CA PHE A 537 -31.79 4.22 -14.52
C PHE A 537 -31.81 5.63 -15.10
N SER A 538 -32.73 5.90 -16.02
CA SER A 538 -32.89 7.17 -16.73
C SER A 538 -34.19 7.84 -16.32
N ALA A 539 -34.19 9.16 -16.16
CA ALA A 539 -35.40 9.92 -15.82
C ALA A 539 -35.42 11.30 -16.49
N VAL A 540 -36.63 11.82 -16.68
CA VAL A 540 -36.93 13.16 -17.22
C VAL A 540 -38.14 13.73 -16.50
N LEU A 541 -38.10 15.04 -16.19
CA LEU A 541 -39.26 15.81 -15.68
C LEU A 541 -39.94 16.52 -16.83
N VAL A 542 -41.26 16.43 -16.91
CA VAL A 542 -42.11 17.23 -17.81
C VAL A 542 -43.05 18.12 -16.94
N ASP A 543 -42.95 19.42 -17.04
CA ASP A 543 -43.79 20.33 -16.29
C ASP A 543 -45.21 20.53 -16.92
N ALA A 544 -46.05 21.32 -16.27
CA ALA A 544 -47.41 21.59 -16.74
C ALA A 544 -47.50 22.35 -18.06
N ARG A 545 -46.37 22.94 -18.50
CA ARG A 545 -46.25 23.69 -19.76
C ARG A 545 -45.61 22.84 -20.88
N ASP A 546 -45.44 21.54 -20.67
CA ASP A 546 -44.73 20.60 -21.53
C ASP A 546 -43.25 20.96 -21.74
N GLN A 547 -42.67 21.77 -20.83
CA GLN A 547 -41.23 21.98 -20.79
C GLN A 547 -40.56 20.78 -20.14
N ARG A 548 -39.40 20.41 -20.62
CA ARG A 548 -38.75 19.15 -20.29
C ARG A 548 -37.37 19.38 -19.70
N SER A 549 -37.03 18.66 -18.67
CA SER A 549 -35.67 18.62 -18.16
C SER A 549 -34.74 17.87 -19.13
N PRO A 550 -33.42 18.08 -19.06
CA PRO A 550 -32.49 17.12 -19.62
C PRO A 550 -32.74 15.72 -19.03
N VAL A 551 -32.54 14.68 -19.86
CA VAL A 551 -32.55 13.30 -19.37
C VAL A 551 -31.33 13.07 -18.48
N LYS A 552 -31.57 12.61 -17.28
CA LYS A 552 -30.50 12.20 -16.35
C LYS A 552 -30.48 10.68 -16.29
N THR A 553 -29.27 10.12 -16.37
CA THR A 553 -29.03 8.65 -16.33
C THR A 553 -27.93 8.33 -15.36
N ILE A 554 -28.15 7.31 -14.54
CA ILE A 554 -27.12 6.72 -13.67
C ILE A 554 -27.03 5.24 -13.92
N SER A 555 -25.88 4.65 -13.67
CA SER A 555 -25.68 3.20 -13.68
C SER A 555 -25.75 2.64 -12.26
N PHE A 556 -26.27 1.41 -12.13
CA PHE A 556 -26.26 0.68 -10.89
C PHE A 556 -26.15 -0.83 -11.16
N SER A 557 -25.79 -1.60 -10.15
CA SER A 557 -25.75 -3.06 -10.25
C SER A 557 -26.48 -3.69 -9.06
N THR A 558 -27.24 -4.73 -9.34
CA THR A 558 -27.87 -5.52 -8.28
C THR A 558 -26.85 -6.45 -7.62
N PRO A 559 -26.98 -6.72 -6.32
CA PRO A 559 -26.16 -7.74 -5.66
C PRO A 559 -26.28 -9.10 -6.36
N ASP A 560 -25.16 -9.77 -6.49
CA ASP A 560 -25.14 -11.14 -7.00
C ASP A 560 -25.48 -12.13 -5.87
N ASN A 561 -26.67 -12.75 -5.96
CA ASN A 561 -27.16 -13.72 -4.98
C ASN A 561 -26.75 -15.17 -5.32
N THR A 562 -25.87 -15.35 -6.27
CA THR A 562 -25.37 -16.69 -6.60
C THR A 562 -24.33 -17.13 -5.60
N THR A 563 -24.32 -18.41 -5.26
CA THR A 563 -23.30 -19.00 -4.41
C THR A 563 -21.96 -19.02 -5.15
N PRO A 564 -20.89 -18.49 -4.58
CA PRO A 564 -19.56 -18.60 -5.19
C PRO A 564 -19.15 -20.08 -5.27
N ASN A 565 -18.52 -20.48 -6.36
CA ASN A 565 -17.99 -21.82 -6.55
C ASN A 565 -16.70 -21.79 -7.35
N PHE A 566 -15.95 -22.87 -7.33
CA PHE A 566 -14.81 -23.03 -8.23
C PHE A 566 -15.29 -23.48 -9.61
N ALA A 567 -14.72 -22.91 -10.66
CA ALA A 567 -14.96 -23.34 -12.03
C ALA A 567 -14.49 -24.78 -12.25
N THR A 568 -15.03 -25.44 -13.29
CA THR A 568 -14.63 -26.81 -13.62
C THR A 568 -13.12 -26.91 -13.86
N GLY A 569 -12.47 -27.89 -13.24
CA GLY A 569 -11.02 -28.08 -13.31
C GLY A 569 -10.22 -27.31 -12.26
N PHE A 570 -10.86 -26.50 -11.42
CA PHE A 570 -10.20 -25.75 -10.34
C PHE A 570 -10.75 -26.18 -8.96
N PRO A 571 -9.96 -26.01 -7.89
CA PRO A 571 -8.54 -25.63 -7.85
C PRO A 571 -7.59 -26.78 -8.21
N TYR A 572 -6.34 -26.44 -8.59
CA TYR A 572 -5.29 -27.44 -8.82
C TYR A 572 -3.92 -26.92 -8.37
N MET A 573 -3.00 -27.85 -8.09
CA MET A 573 -1.60 -27.56 -7.74
C MET A 573 -0.70 -27.68 -8.96
N SER A 574 0.35 -26.86 -9.02
CA SER A 574 1.39 -26.88 -10.04
C SER A 574 2.74 -26.45 -9.44
N LYS A 575 3.81 -26.59 -10.19
CA LYS A 575 5.17 -26.21 -9.80
C LYS A 575 5.53 -26.61 -8.37
N ILE A 576 5.24 -27.85 -8.03
CA ILE A 576 5.55 -28.40 -6.71
C ILE A 576 7.06 -28.57 -6.60
N THR A 577 7.63 -28.10 -5.50
CA THR A 577 9.05 -28.23 -5.12
C THR A 577 9.17 -29.01 -3.82
N SER A 578 10.38 -29.09 -3.26
CA SER A 578 10.61 -29.72 -1.96
C SER A 578 9.93 -29.00 -0.79
N ASN A 579 9.63 -27.71 -0.92
CA ASN A 579 9.09 -26.90 0.16
C ASN A 579 7.98 -25.92 -0.26
N SER A 580 7.48 -26.03 -1.48
CA SER A 580 6.43 -25.13 -1.98
C SER A 580 5.62 -25.73 -3.13
N GLY A 581 4.52 -25.10 -3.48
CA GLY A 581 3.74 -25.38 -4.67
C GLY A 581 2.85 -24.19 -5.02
N ASP A 582 2.54 -24.02 -6.29
CA ASP A 582 1.61 -22.99 -6.76
C ASP A 582 0.21 -23.60 -6.85
N VAL A 583 -0.79 -22.96 -6.20
CA VAL A 583 -2.19 -23.30 -6.36
C VAL A 583 -2.85 -22.32 -7.29
N THR A 584 -3.63 -22.82 -8.25
CA THR A 584 -4.39 -21.99 -9.19
C THR A 584 -5.88 -22.20 -8.94
N VAL A 585 -6.59 -21.12 -8.82
CA VAL A 585 -8.03 -21.07 -8.62
C VAL A 585 -8.71 -20.24 -9.70
N MET A 586 -9.96 -20.50 -9.98
CA MET A 586 -10.82 -19.66 -10.80
C MET A 586 -12.24 -19.70 -10.21
N PRO A 587 -12.73 -18.62 -9.60
CA PRO A 587 -14.06 -18.59 -9.02
C PRO A 587 -15.12 -18.26 -10.07
N THR A 588 -16.34 -18.74 -9.87
CA THR A 588 -17.50 -18.40 -10.71
C THR A 588 -18.14 -17.07 -10.35
N LYS A 589 -17.68 -16.43 -9.26
CA LYS A 589 -18.16 -15.15 -8.74
C LYS A 589 -16.99 -14.41 -8.09
N THR A 590 -16.95 -13.09 -8.19
CA THR A 590 -16.01 -12.28 -7.40
C THR A 590 -16.32 -12.44 -5.93
N CYS A 591 -15.34 -12.90 -5.15
CA CYS A 591 -15.56 -13.33 -3.77
C CYS A 591 -14.24 -13.41 -3.01
N ARG A 592 -14.31 -13.73 -1.73
CA ARG A 592 -13.13 -13.96 -0.89
C ARG A 592 -12.80 -15.45 -0.84
N LEU A 593 -11.58 -15.79 -1.14
CA LEU A 593 -10.98 -17.12 -0.98
C LEU A 593 -10.30 -17.20 0.39
N TYR A 594 -10.57 -18.27 1.10
CA TYR A 594 -9.78 -18.72 2.25
C TYR A 594 -9.10 -20.03 1.91
N TYR A 595 -7.91 -20.24 2.42
CA TYR A 595 -7.18 -21.49 2.26
C TYR A 595 -6.47 -21.90 3.56
N ALA A 596 -6.37 -23.21 3.76
CA ALA A 596 -5.64 -23.79 4.88
C ALA A 596 -4.87 -25.01 4.40
N LEU A 597 -3.59 -25.05 4.70
CA LEU A 597 -2.69 -26.16 4.43
C LEU A 597 -2.59 -27.03 5.68
N LEU A 598 -2.82 -28.33 5.53
CA LEU A 598 -2.75 -29.29 6.63
C LEU A 598 -1.89 -30.49 6.23
N PRO A 599 -1.34 -31.25 7.22
CA PRO A 599 -0.78 -32.57 6.96
C PRO A 599 -1.83 -33.48 6.32
N LYS A 600 -1.39 -34.42 5.48
CA LYS A 600 -2.30 -35.40 4.86
C LYS A 600 -3.08 -36.16 5.92
N ASN A 601 -4.37 -36.35 5.65
CA ASN A 601 -5.32 -37.03 6.53
C ASN A 601 -5.62 -36.30 7.87
N ALA A 602 -5.24 -35.05 8.02
CA ALA A 602 -5.74 -34.21 9.11
C ALA A 602 -7.25 -34.01 9.00
N THR A 603 -7.90 -33.68 10.11
CA THR A 603 -9.33 -33.39 10.13
C THR A 603 -9.64 -32.24 9.19
N ALA A 604 -10.58 -32.46 8.25
CA ALA A 604 -10.97 -31.45 7.29
C ALA A 604 -11.60 -30.25 7.99
N PRO A 605 -11.17 -29.00 7.71
CA PRO A 605 -11.78 -27.81 8.28
C PRO A 605 -13.18 -27.60 7.72
N THR A 606 -14.05 -27.07 8.56
CA THR A 606 -15.40 -26.64 8.20
C THR A 606 -15.40 -25.18 7.72
N ALA A 607 -16.46 -24.74 7.06
CA ALA A 607 -16.65 -23.33 6.73
C ALA A 607 -16.61 -22.42 7.97
N GLN A 608 -17.04 -22.92 9.13
CA GLN A 608 -17.00 -22.17 10.39
C GLN A 608 -15.56 -21.95 10.89
N ASP A 609 -14.70 -22.95 10.71
CA ASP A 609 -13.27 -22.84 11.09
C ASP A 609 -12.57 -21.77 10.26
N PHE A 610 -12.90 -21.68 8.97
CA PHE A 610 -12.42 -20.61 8.10
C PHE A 610 -12.93 -19.23 8.51
N LYS A 611 -14.22 -19.10 8.83
CA LYS A 611 -14.83 -17.84 9.33
C LYS A 611 -14.20 -17.39 10.64
N ALA A 612 -13.96 -18.32 11.54
CA ALA A 612 -13.37 -18.04 12.85
C ALA A 612 -11.85 -17.82 12.80
N ASN A 613 -11.22 -18.00 11.64
CA ASN A 613 -9.77 -17.99 11.51
C ASN A 613 -9.07 -19.00 12.45
N ALA A 614 -9.72 -20.14 12.70
CA ALA A 614 -9.39 -21.09 13.74
C ALA A 614 -9.23 -22.53 13.22
N VAL A 615 -8.60 -22.69 12.07
CA VAL A 615 -8.31 -24.02 11.51
C VAL A 615 -7.21 -24.70 12.33
N SER A 616 -7.60 -25.71 13.10
CA SER A 616 -6.69 -26.42 14.00
C SER A 616 -5.65 -27.24 13.22
N GLY A 617 -4.39 -27.22 13.67
CA GLY A 617 -3.30 -28.00 13.07
C GLY A 617 -2.88 -27.53 11.68
N ASN A 618 -3.27 -26.33 11.26
CA ASN A 618 -2.82 -25.80 9.97
C ASN A 618 -1.33 -25.50 9.97
N LEU A 619 -0.70 -25.80 8.84
CA LEU A 619 0.69 -25.45 8.53
C LEU A 619 0.79 -24.10 7.83
N GLY A 620 -0.33 -23.57 7.37
CA GLY A 620 -0.46 -22.28 6.71
C GLY A 620 -1.92 -21.96 6.48
N PHE A 621 -2.31 -20.72 6.80
CA PHE A 621 -3.66 -20.21 6.64
C PHE A 621 -3.60 -18.83 5.99
N GLY A 622 -4.57 -18.53 5.14
CA GLY A 622 -4.67 -17.21 4.52
C GLY A 622 -5.98 -16.96 3.81
N SER A 623 -6.16 -15.71 3.39
CA SER A 623 -7.30 -15.31 2.58
C SER A 623 -6.89 -14.28 1.55
N ARG A 624 -7.67 -14.20 0.45
CA ARG A 624 -7.46 -13.23 -0.63
C ARG A 624 -8.73 -13.00 -1.42
N ASP A 625 -8.84 -11.85 -2.03
CA ASP A 625 -9.95 -11.56 -2.93
C ASP A 625 -9.66 -12.12 -4.32
N VAL A 626 -10.66 -12.75 -4.93
CA VAL A 626 -10.56 -13.39 -6.24
C VAL A 626 -11.70 -12.93 -7.14
N THR A 627 -11.36 -12.70 -8.42
CA THR A 627 -12.29 -12.10 -9.39
C THR A 627 -12.97 -13.17 -10.24
N LYS A 628 -14.26 -13.00 -10.49
CA LYS A 628 -15.08 -13.88 -11.34
C LYS A 628 -14.39 -14.22 -12.65
N ASN A 629 -14.32 -15.52 -12.97
CA ASN A 629 -13.77 -16.07 -14.22
C ASN A 629 -12.32 -15.63 -14.54
N VAL A 630 -11.59 -15.16 -13.55
CA VAL A 630 -10.16 -14.84 -13.67
C VAL A 630 -9.37 -15.89 -12.90
N THR A 631 -8.36 -16.46 -13.52
CA THR A 631 -7.43 -17.34 -12.82
C THR A 631 -6.55 -16.54 -11.87
N ASP A 632 -6.46 -16.99 -10.63
CA ASP A 632 -5.55 -16.48 -9.63
C ASP A 632 -4.61 -17.60 -9.20
N THR A 633 -3.31 -17.35 -9.24
CA THR A 633 -2.28 -18.32 -8.85
C THR A 633 -1.44 -17.72 -7.73
N PHE A 634 -1.32 -18.48 -6.64
CA PHE A 634 -0.50 -18.08 -5.52
C PHE A 634 0.31 -19.24 -4.98
N ARG A 635 1.43 -18.93 -4.37
CA ARG A 635 2.34 -19.90 -3.81
C ARG A 635 1.94 -20.27 -2.40
N VAL A 636 1.86 -21.56 -2.15
CA VAL A 636 1.82 -22.11 -0.81
C VAL A 636 3.27 -22.42 -0.45
N ASN A 637 3.86 -21.49 0.30
CA ASN A 637 5.26 -21.57 0.74
C ASN A 637 5.26 -21.39 2.26
N GLN A 638 5.33 -22.49 2.98
CA GLN A 638 5.33 -22.47 4.44
C GLN A 638 6.61 -23.16 4.92
N ASN A 639 7.25 -22.55 5.91
CA ASN A 639 8.45 -23.12 6.57
C ASN A 639 8.19 -24.50 7.22
N ALA A 640 6.97 -25.00 7.16
CA ALA A 640 6.52 -26.26 7.70
C ALA A 640 6.33 -27.37 6.65
N LEU A 641 6.63 -27.11 5.36
CA LEU A 641 6.63 -28.16 4.34
C LEU A 641 7.96 -28.88 4.36
N GLU A 642 7.89 -30.19 4.58
CA GLU A 642 9.05 -31.09 4.54
C GLU A 642 9.16 -31.71 3.14
N GLU A 643 10.35 -32.09 2.74
CA GLU A 643 10.59 -32.88 1.52
C GLU A 643 9.88 -34.20 1.58
N LEU A 644 9.38 -34.65 0.43
CA LEU A 644 8.62 -35.91 0.31
C LEU A 644 7.38 -35.96 1.23
N GLY A 645 7.03 -34.82 1.83
CA GLY A 645 5.85 -34.67 2.66
C GLY A 645 4.56 -34.72 1.84
N SER A 646 3.48 -35.17 2.44
CA SER A 646 2.17 -35.20 1.79
C SER A 646 1.21 -34.30 2.55
N TYR A 647 0.45 -33.50 1.82
CA TYR A 647 -0.39 -32.43 2.37
C TYR A 647 -1.74 -32.37 1.70
N ASP A 648 -2.71 -31.85 2.44
CA ASP A 648 -4.04 -31.51 1.97
C ASP A 648 -4.24 -29.99 2.08
N LEU A 649 -4.44 -29.33 0.94
CA LEU A 649 -4.82 -27.93 0.88
C LEU A 649 -6.33 -27.83 0.78
N TYR A 650 -6.96 -27.16 1.75
CA TYR A 650 -8.38 -26.89 1.77
C TYR A 650 -8.64 -25.45 1.36
N LEU A 651 -9.64 -25.24 0.50
CA LEU A 651 -10.01 -23.95 -0.05
C LEU A 651 -11.51 -23.71 0.10
N TRP A 652 -11.88 -22.51 0.47
CA TRP A 652 -13.27 -22.14 0.70
C TRP A 652 -13.53 -20.73 0.16
N LEU A 653 -14.61 -20.57 -0.61
CA LEU A 653 -15.03 -19.30 -1.18
C LEU A 653 -16.25 -18.77 -0.42
N THR A 654 -16.26 -17.46 -0.12
CA THR A 654 -17.43 -16.79 0.46
C THR A 654 -17.61 -15.42 -0.18
N ASP A 655 -18.85 -14.96 -0.25
CA ASP A 655 -19.14 -13.57 -0.60
C ASP A 655 -18.42 -12.63 0.37
N VAL A 656 -18.17 -11.43 -0.08
CA VAL A 656 -17.48 -10.40 0.74
C VAL A 656 -18.27 -10.12 2.02
N ASP A 657 -19.60 -10.18 1.97
CA ASP A 657 -20.51 -10.02 3.12
C ASP A 657 -20.76 -11.34 3.90
N GLY A 658 -20.18 -12.44 3.43
CA GLY A 658 -20.34 -13.76 4.06
C GLY A 658 -21.74 -14.41 3.89
N SER A 659 -22.61 -13.84 3.04
CA SER A 659 -24.01 -14.31 2.86
C SER A 659 -24.09 -15.67 2.17
N HIS A 660 -23.19 -15.97 1.23
CA HIS A 660 -23.14 -17.24 0.51
C HIS A 660 -21.70 -17.76 0.49
N SER A 661 -21.57 -19.07 0.48
CA SER A 661 -20.24 -19.70 0.44
C SER A 661 -20.28 -21.05 -0.28
N SER A 662 -19.13 -21.41 -0.88
CA SER A 662 -18.95 -22.73 -1.50
C SER A 662 -18.91 -23.86 -0.48
N ALA A 663 -18.97 -25.09 -0.96
CA ALA A 663 -18.42 -26.21 -0.20
C ALA A 663 -16.89 -26.04 -0.06
N VAL A 664 -16.33 -26.54 1.04
CA VAL A 664 -14.88 -26.61 1.21
C VAL A 664 -14.32 -27.61 0.18
N LYS A 665 -13.35 -27.17 -0.61
CA LYS A 665 -12.64 -28.00 -1.59
C LYS A 665 -11.30 -28.43 -1.04
N LYS A 666 -10.87 -29.64 -1.41
CA LYS A 666 -9.58 -30.21 -1.04
C LYS A 666 -8.75 -30.48 -2.28
N VAL A 667 -7.48 -30.14 -2.23
CA VAL A 667 -6.46 -30.51 -3.21
C VAL A 667 -5.31 -31.16 -2.46
N SER A 668 -5.01 -32.43 -2.77
CA SER A 668 -3.90 -33.15 -2.15
C SER A 668 -2.67 -33.06 -3.04
N PHE A 669 -1.51 -32.91 -2.43
CA PHE A 669 -0.24 -32.92 -3.14
C PHE A 669 0.87 -33.49 -2.25
N SER A 670 2.00 -33.80 -2.86
CA SER A 670 3.21 -34.16 -2.13
C SER A 670 4.36 -33.33 -2.67
N THR A 671 5.19 -32.85 -1.78
CA THR A 671 6.47 -32.21 -2.12
C THR A 671 7.42 -33.21 -2.74
N ILE A 672 8.30 -32.71 -3.55
CA ILE A 672 9.33 -33.51 -4.17
C ILE A 672 10.60 -33.50 -3.31
N ASP A 673 11.52 -34.38 -3.63
CA ASP A 673 12.85 -34.36 -3.07
C ASP A 673 13.63 -33.17 -3.64
N GLY A 674 14.26 -32.39 -2.82
CA GLY A 674 15.04 -31.21 -3.19
C GLY A 674 16.41 -31.18 -2.55
N THR A 675 16.74 -32.20 -1.76
CA THR A 675 18.04 -32.33 -1.10
C THR A 675 18.99 -33.16 -1.99
N PRO A 676 20.11 -32.58 -2.42
CA PRO A 676 21.09 -33.34 -3.18
C PRO A 676 21.64 -34.53 -2.38
N PRO A 677 21.90 -35.69 -3.01
CA PRO A 677 22.47 -36.85 -2.33
C PRO A 677 23.86 -36.54 -1.78
N ILE A 678 24.11 -37.04 -0.57
CA ILE A 678 25.38 -36.89 0.12
C ILE A 678 26.11 -38.25 0.12
N PHE A 679 27.40 -38.23 -0.18
CA PHE A 679 28.25 -39.40 0.00
C PHE A 679 28.48 -39.65 1.51
N LEU A 680 27.91 -40.76 2.03
CA LEU A 680 28.18 -41.23 3.39
C LEU A 680 29.56 -41.89 3.46
N SER A 681 29.95 -42.56 2.40
CA SER A 681 31.33 -42.93 2.13
C SER A 681 31.66 -42.54 0.69
N GLY A 682 32.76 -41.82 0.49
CA GLY A 682 33.27 -41.51 -0.85
C GLY A 682 33.68 -42.76 -1.58
N PRO A 683 33.87 -42.76 -2.93
CA PRO A 683 34.40 -43.86 -3.64
C PRO A 683 35.74 -44.31 -3.06
N THR A 684 35.76 -45.46 -2.42
CA THR A 684 36.96 -46.10 -1.87
C THR A 684 37.35 -47.26 -2.73
N VAL A 685 38.63 -47.32 -3.05
CA VAL A 685 39.18 -48.43 -3.83
C VAL A 685 39.10 -49.73 -3.01
N ASN A 686 38.44 -50.74 -3.57
CA ASN A 686 38.31 -52.05 -2.93
C ASN A 686 39.10 -53.14 -3.63
N SER A 687 39.49 -52.93 -4.88
CA SER A 687 40.33 -53.88 -5.62
C SER A 687 41.09 -53.16 -6.75
N ILE A 688 42.35 -53.51 -6.92
CA ILE A 688 43.21 -53.11 -8.04
C ILE A 688 43.70 -54.34 -8.77
N LYS A 689 43.51 -54.38 -10.09
CA LYS A 689 44.00 -55.37 -10.99
C LYS A 689 44.76 -54.66 -12.12
N GLU A 690 45.49 -55.39 -12.90
CA GLU A 690 46.38 -54.90 -13.95
C GLU A 690 45.72 -53.87 -14.90
N THR A 691 44.44 -54.06 -15.27
CA THR A 691 43.71 -53.22 -16.20
C THR A 691 42.35 -52.76 -15.65
N SER A 692 42.08 -52.90 -14.35
CA SER A 692 40.80 -52.55 -13.77
C SER A 692 40.92 -52.22 -12.28
N VAL A 693 40.00 -51.35 -11.83
CA VAL A 693 39.87 -50.93 -10.44
C VAL A 693 38.40 -51.06 -10.03
N GLY A 694 38.17 -51.71 -8.88
CA GLY A 694 36.87 -51.71 -8.22
C GLY A 694 36.85 -50.65 -7.11
N MET A 695 35.75 -49.95 -7.00
CA MET A 695 35.49 -48.94 -5.97
C MET A 695 34.07 -49.10 -5.43
N ASN A 696 33.86 -48.71 -4.18
CA ASN A 696 32.54 -48.66 -3.57
C ASN A 696 32.24 -47.22 -3.09
N ALA A 697 31.02 -46.82 -3.22
CA ALA A 697 30.51 -45.56 -2.66
C ALA A 697 29.09 -45.74 -2.09
N THR A 698 28.78 -45.06 -1.01
CA THR A 698 27.45 -45.10 -0.35
C THR A 698 26.84 -43.72 -0.32
N LEU A 699 25.59 -43.62 -0.78
CA LEU A 699 24.80 -42.40 -0.66
C LEU A 699 23.83 -42.51 0.51
N ASN A 700 23.46 -41.34 1.10
CA ASN A 700 22.40 -41.22 2.09
C ASN A 700 21.01 -41.55 1.54
N GLU A 701 20.82 -41.41 0.23
CA GLU A 701 19.58 -41.65 -0.49
C GLU A 701 19.79 -42.36 -1.82
N ALA A 702 18.69 -42.77 -2.47
CA ALA A 702 18.77 -43.46 -3.76
C ALA A 702 19.03 -42.45 -4.89
N GLY A 703 20.05 -42.71 -5.69
CA GLY A 703 20.47 -41.81 -6.75
C GLY A 703 21.29 -42.49 -7.83
N THR A 704 21.95 -41.70 -8.62
CA THR A 704 22.90 -42.16 -9.64
C THR A 704 24.25 -41.48 -9.40
N ILE A 705 25.28 -42.27 -9.27
CA ILE A 705 26.68 -41.81 -9.19
C ILE A 705 27.22 -41.77 -10.61
N TYR A 706 27.64 -40.61 -11.06
CA TYR A 706 28.35 -40.39 -12.32
C TYR A 706 29.84 -40.29 -12.01
N TRP A 707 30.69 -40.87 -12.86
CA TRP A 707 32.11 -40.82 -12.69
C TRP A 707 32.86 -40.68 -14.02
N VAL A 708 34.03 -40.05 -13.96
CA VAL A 708 34.98 -39.93 -15.06
C VAL A 708 36.39 -40.23 -14.58
N VAL A 709 37.20 -40.82 -15.47
CA VAL A 709 38.60 -41.15 -15.22
C VAL A 709 39.49 -40.37 -16.14
N VAL A 710 40.49 -39.70 -15.61
CA VAL A 710 41.56 -39.00 -16.33
C VAL A 710 42.93 -39.54 -15.87
N LYS A 711 44.01 -39.20 -16.58
CA LYS A 711 45.35 -39.50 -16.07
C LYS A 711 45.65 -38.63 -14.85
N GLU A 712 46.46 -39.18 -13.93
CA GLU A 712 46.87 -38.42 -12.73
C GLU A 712 47.46 -37.07 -13.08
N GLY A 713 47.01 -36.03 -12.37
CA GLY A 713 47.42 -34.64 -12.56
C GLY A 713 46.79 -33.93 -13.74
N GLU A 714 45.90 -34.58 -14.52
CA GLU A 714 45.11 -33.87 -15.53
C GLU A 714 43.91 -33.18 -14.87
N GLU A 715 43.75 -31.88 -15.15
CA GLU A 715 42.58 -31.14 -14.67
C GLU A 715 41.28 -31.61 -15.34
N TYR A 716 40.23 -31.79 -14.52
CA TYR A 716 38.90 -32.11 -14.97
C TYR A 716 37.84 -31.33 -14.14
N PRO A 717 36.78 -30.78 -14.71
CA PRO A 717 36.53 -30.59 -16.14
C PRO A 717 37.47 -29.55 -16.76
N LYS A 718 37.86 -29.73 -18.01
CA LYS A 718 38.64 -28.72 -18.75
C LYS A 718 37.67 -27.62 -19.25
N PRO A 719 38.07 -26.31 -19.24
CA PRO A 719 37.32 -25.26 -19.87
C PRO A 719 37.07 -25.57 -21.36
N MET A 720 35.88 -25.33 -21.86
CA MET A 720 35.61 -25.39 -23.29
C MET A 720 36.40 -24.31 -24.04
N ASN A 721 36.74 -24.59 -25.31
CA ASN A 721 37.48 -23.64 -26.15
C ASN A 721 36.85 -22.23 -26.11
N GLY A 722 37.61 -21.27 -25.61
CA GLY A 722 37.19 -19.86 -25.48
C GLY A 722 36.69 -19.43 -24.11
N GLN A 723 36.58 -20.29 -23.11
CA GLN A 723 36.26 -19.94 -21.73
C GLN A 723 37.52 -19.86 -20.87
N THR A 724 37.64 -18.79 -20.10
CA THR A 724 38.76 -18.53 -19.18
C THR A 724 38.50 -19.03 -17.76
N THR A 725 37.28 -19.44 -17.43
CA THR A 725 36.87 -19.93 -16.10
C THR A 725 36.58 -21.44 -16.16
N LYS A 726 37.10 -22.15 -15.18
CA LYS A 726 36.84 -23.58 -14.97
C LYS A 726 35.36 -23.76 -14.59
N PRO A 727 34.58 -24.59 -15.31
CA PRO A 727 33.20 -24.85 -14.89
C PRO A 727 33.20 -25.61 -13.56
N GLU A 728 32.29 -25.23 -12.65
CA GLU A 728 32.05 -26.01 -11.43
C GLU A 728 31.55 -27.42 -11.80
N LEU A 729 32.02 -28.42 -11.08
CA LEU A 729 31.57 -29.82 -11.26
C LEU A 729 30.17 -29.93 -10.61
N THR A 730 29.13 -29.65 -11.37
CA THR A 730 27.72 -29.85 -10.98
C THR A 730 27.24 -31.24 -11.43
N SER A 731 26.13 -31.72 -10.87
CA SER A 731 25.51 -32.98 -11.31
C SER A 731 25.20 -32.95 -12.82
N ASP A 732 24.75 -31.81 -13.35
CA ASP A 732 24.45 -31.67 -14.78
C ASP A 732 25.69 -31.66 -15.66
N ALA A 733 26.76 -30.99 -15.24
CA ALA A 733 28.03 -30.98 -15.94
C ALA A 733 28.66 -32.38 -16.00
N ALA A 734 28.60 -33.12 -14.90
CA ALA A 734 29.07 -34.47 -14.85
C ALA A 734 28.27 -35.42 -15.75
N LYS A 735 26.94 -35.31 -15.77
CA LYS A 735 26.05 -36.04 -16.68
C LYS A 735 26.38 -35.77 -18.15
N LEU A 736 26.51 -34.50 -18.48
CA LEU A 736 26.79 -34.07 -19.86
C LEU A 736 28.14 -34.59 -20.33
N GLN A 737 29.13 -34.54 -19.47
CA GLN A 737 30.49 -35.03 -19.79
C GLN A 737 30.58 -36.56 -19.86
N VAL A 738 29.85 -37.26 -19.00
CA VAL A 738 29.69 -38.72 -19.11
C VAL A 738 29.01 -39.10 -20.43
N ALA A 739 27.94 -38.38 -20.79
CA ALA A 739 27.19 -38.64 -22.02
C ALA A 739 28.01 -38.35 -23.29
N ASN A 740 28.85 -37.32 -23.29
CA ASN A 740 29.57 -36.84 -24.48
C ASN A 740 31.04 -37.30 -24.52
N GLY A 741 31.54 -38.00 -23.48
CA GLY A 741 32.93 -38.51 -23.41
C GLY A 741 34.00 -37.41 -23.46
N MET A 742 33.68 -36.14 -23.21
CA MET A 742 34.58 -35.02 -23.37
C MET A 742 35.78 -35.10 -22.40
N ASN A 743 36.98 -35.26 -22.95
CA ASN A 743 38.27 -35.24 -22.25
C ASN A 743 38.46 -36.31 -21.15
N ALA A 744 37.52 -37.23 -20.98
CA ALA A 744 37.65 -38.35 -20.07
C ALA A 744 38.22 -39.56 -20.80
N LEU A 745 39.17 -40.28 -20.19
CA LEU A 745 39.64 -41.55 -20.70
C LEU A 745 38.55 -42.61 -20.62
N LYS A 746 37.81 -42.58 -19.53
CA LYS A 746 36.66 -43.42 -19.26
C LYS A 746 35.62 -42.62 -18.52
N SER A 747 34.35 -42.92 -18.72
CA SER A 747 33.24 -42.38 -17.99
C SER A 747 32.13 -43.39 -17.82
N GLY A 748 31.28 -43.19 -16.83
CA GLY A 748 30.16 -44.09 -16.60
C GLY A 748 29.22 -43.59 -15.49
N LYS A 749 28.23 -44.41 -15.20
CA LYS A 749 27.28 -44.17 -14.11
C LYS A 749 26.89 -45.48 -13.44
N VAL A 750 26.53 -45.43 -12.19
CA VAL A 750 25.97 -46.52 -11.42
C VAL A 750 24.80 -46.07 -10.58
N SER A 751 23.76 -46.89 -10.50
CA SER A 751 22.63 -46.62 -9.61
C SER A 751 23.02 -47.00 -8.18
N ALA A 752 22.75 -46.06 -7.26
CA ALA A 752 22.97 -46.27 -5.83
C ALA A 752 21.62 -46.37 -5.09
N THR A 753 21.57 -47.30 -4.14
CA THR A 753 20.45 -47.43 -3.21
C THR A 753 20.85 -46.77 -1.89
N ALA A 754 19.92 -46.08 -1.23
CA ALA A 754 20.17 -45.43 0.05
C ALA A 754 20.86 -46.34 1.06
N ASN A 755 21.92 -45.86 1.68
CA ASN A 755 22.68 -46.52 2.74
C ASN A 755 23.26 -47.93 2.35
N LYS A 756 23.48 -48.16 1.04
CA LYS A 756 24.10 -49.37 0.52
C LYS A 756 25.23 -49.02 -0.42
N ASP A 757 26.28 -49.86 -0.38
CA ASP A 757 27.40 -49.70 -1.26
C ASP A 757 26.99 -49.92 -2.72
N ALA A 758 27.31 -48.96 -3.54
CA ALA A 758 27.21 -49.00 -4.99
C ALA A 758 28.62 -49.36 -5.55
N ALA A 759 28.72 -50.45 -6.25
CA ALA A 759 29.99 -50.89 -6.83
C ALA A 759 30.28 -50.14 -8.15
N ILE A 760 31.40 -49.49 -8.24
CA ILE A 760 31.91 -48.80 -9.42
C ILE A 760 33.09 -49.63 -9.96
N ASN A 761 32.93 -50.17 -11.16
CA ASN A 761 33.96 -50.99 -11.79
C ASN A 761 34.57 -50.25 -12.99
N LEU A 762 35.81 -49.84 -12.85
CA LEU A 762 36.59 -49.20 -13.91
C LEU A 762 37.41 -50.28 -14.62
N SER A 763 37.24 -50.45 -15.92
CA SER A 763 37.95 -51.47 -16.72
C SER A 763 38.57 -50.87 -17.98
N GLY A 764 39.56 -51.57 -18.55
CA GLY A 764 40.29 -51.10 -19.72
C GLY A 764 41.21 -49.94 -19.45
N LEU A 765 41.78 -49.90 -18.25
CA LEU A 765 42.86 -49.03 -17.86
C LEU A 765 44.21 -49.58 -18.35
N THR A 766 45.23 -48.76 -18.47
CA THR A 766 46.57 -49.11 -18.83
C THR A 766 47.32 -49.53 -17.58
N SER A 767 48.06 -50.70 -17.66
CA SER A 767 48.88 -51.15 -16.56
C SER A 767 49.95 -50.14 -16.15
N GLU A 768 50.29 -50.08 -14.87
CA GLU A 768 51.33 -49.19 -14.29
C GLU A 768 51.07 -47.71 -14.52
N THR A 769 49.79 -47.28 -14.67
CA THR A 769 49.40 -45.89 -14.92
C THR A 769 48.56 -45.41 -13.75
N ALA A 770 48.88 -44.24 -13.21
CA ALA A 770 48.08 -43.58 -12.19
C ALA A 770 46.94 -42.79 -12.81
N TYR A 771 45.79 -42.77 -12.13
CA TYR A 771 44.56 -42.16 -12.59
C TYR A 771 43.87 -41.41 -11.48
N ASP A 772 43.21 -40.26 -11.86
CA ASP A 772 42.30 -39.54 -11.02
C ASP A 772 40.85 -39.89 -11.42
N VAL A 773 39.99 -40.10 -10.44
CA VAL A 773 38.56 -40.36 -10.63
C VAL A 773 37.75 -39.23 -10.02
N TYR A 774 37.05 -38.52 -10.86
CA TYR A 774 36.06 -37.51 -10.44
C TYR A 774 34.66 -38.13 -10.43
N TYR A 775 33.86 -37.76 -9.43
CA TYR A 775 32.52 -38.33 -9.27
C TYR A 775 31.56 -37.32 -8.70
N VAL A 776 30.28 -37.48 -9.02
CA VAL A 776 29.18 -36.68 -8.52
C VAL A 776 27.93 -37.55 -8.42
N ALA A 777 27.12 -37.30 -7.40
CA ALA A 777 25.86 -38.01 -7.23
C ALA A 777 24.68 -37.09 -7.61
N GLN A 778 23.62 -37.71 -8.09
CA GLN A 778 22.38 -37.09 -8.40
C GLN A 778 21.23 -38.01 -8.00
N ASP A 779 20.18 -37.42 -7.38
CA ASP A 779 18.94 -38.10 -7.05
C ASP A 779 18.03 -38.30 -8.28
N LYS A 780 16.81 -38.74 -8.05
CA LYS A 780 15.78 -38.86 -9.08
C LYS A 780 15.13 -37.52 -9.43
N ALA A 781 15.24 -36.50 -8.56
CA ALA A 781 14.65 -35.19 -8.78
C ALA A 781 15.51 -34.34 -9.73
N GLY A 782 16.79 -34.64 -9.88
CA GLY A 782 17.74 -34.03 -10.79
C GLY A 782 18.50 -32.89 -10.18
#